data_62a7136839c69ef9135cb12c8689607d
#
_entry.id   62a7136839c69ef9135cb12c8689607d
#
_cell.length_a   1.000
_cell.length_b   1.000
_cell.length_c   1.000
_cell.angle_alpha   90.00
_cell.angle_beta   90.00
_cell.angle_gamma   90.00
#
_symmetry.space_group_name_H-M   'P 1'
#
loop_
_entity.id
_entity.type
_entity.pdbx_description
1 polymer ?
#
loop_
_entity_poly.entity_id
_entity_poly.type
_entity_poly.pdbx_seq_one_letter_code
_entity_poly.pdbx_strand_id
1 'polypeptide(L)'
;MDAAAFIANPTWDNVVPPRRAPGPARHLPAHEDCSPIDVEAAQAHLRAGGTLGAREGYEERPGQIDMCGAIAAAFNAREHLMVEAGTGVGKSLAYLVPAVLWAAKNDTPVVVSTATRNLQGQLINSDIPKAVSVLGDGAAGFRVALLKGRANYVCLKSVAEFFEPGYWTMSEDEQRLLPAFVEWLSSTPDGDLDTYDGINRALLSRPGDECTGRKCPYYGRCFVQKARQNAAEAHLVVVNHALVLAEATSPGSGLLPAYGRLVLDEAHNLEAIATEAFGSEFSLPELNRILRRLKRHRKEFSHDADAVANAAERFLAFLGKLLPPKTEVRRYGRSRLYWEDTARLAELQRAFEAPLIALVHRLHDFCAASGDDDLATLLSADADRLLAFANEAAFVVAGEKEDDYVYWVERVRVDRRRAHVRLVAAPLSVAKELADVLYGAKDSAVLCSATLRVGNDFRYMARRLGAEERFRFLTAASPFDYFRQALVLAPDYLPDPAAEPEAYAPALAETLARVCAATQARALVLFTSYEMMNAVAAAAAGPFEKEALTLLVQGEGMSREAMTQALKAGGRTVLFGAQSFWEGVDVAGEALSCVVIARLPFAQVGDPIAEARSEKVQREGGSPFRDYALPEAVIRFRQGFGRLIRTKSDRGVVVVTDPRIVTKNYGAVFRKSIPATVHTVTGADELVGRIAGF
;
A
#
# COMPACT_ATOMS: atom_id res chain seq x y z
N MET A 1 -11.16 12.21 32.70
CA MET A 1 -10.98 13.66 32.40
C MET A 1 -12.30 14.19 31.86
N ASP A 2 -12.74 15.37 32.28
CA ASP A 2 -13.91 15.97 31.67
C ASP A 2 -13.56 16.55 30.32
N ALA A 3 -14.05 15.92 29.26
CA ALA A 3 -13.79 16.31 27.88
C ALA A 3 -14.30 17.73 27.58
N ALA A 4 -15.40 18.15 28.22
CA ALA A 4 -15.94 19.50 28.09
C ALA A 4 -15.02 20.56 28.69
N ALA A 5 -14.38 20.26 29.82
CA ALA A 5 -13.40 21.13 30.44
C ALA A 5 -12.11 21.25 29.62
N PHE A 6 -11.67 20.16 28.98
CA PHE A 6 -10.52 20.18 28.07
C PHE A 6 -10.81 21.01 26.81
N ILE A 7 -11.99 20.84 26.22
CA ILE A 7 -12.42 21.60 25.03
C ILE A 7 -12.49 23.09 25.32
N ALA A 8 -12.98 23.47 26.52
CA ALA A 8 -13.09 24.86 26.94
C ALA A 8 -11.73 25.50 27.26
N ASN A 9 -10.78 24.73 27.76
CA ASN A 9 -9.43 25.21 28.10
C ASN A 9 -8.41 24.07 27.99
N PRO A 10 -7.82 23.84 26.80
CA PRO A 10 -6.92 22.72 26.55
C PRO A 10 -5.66 22.77 27.40
N THR A 11 -5.65 22.10 28.53
CA THR A 11 -4.45 21.88 29.35
C THR A 11 -3.78 20.57 28.98
N TRP A 12 -2.75 20.66 28.15
CA TRP A 12 -2.04 19.50 27.59
C TRP A 12 -1.33 18.63 28.62
N ASP A 13 -0.99 19.19 29.80
CA ASP A 13 -0.21 18.49 30.83
C ASP A 13 -0.92 17.26 31.38
N ASN A 14 -2.24 17.28 31.40
CA ASN A 14 -3.08 16.17 31.88
C ASN A 14 -3.49 15.19 30.77
N VAL A 15 -3.41 15.60 29.51
CA VAL A 15 -3.81 14.76 28.35
C VAL A 15 -2.59 14.09 27.74
N VAL A 16 -1.56 14.87 27.42
CA VAL A 16 -0.28 14.37 26.91
C VAL A 16 0.82 15.00 27.74
N PRO A 17 1.20 14.40 28.86
CA PRO A 17 2.20 14.97 29.76
C PRO A 17 3.53 15.19 29.01
N PRO A 18 4.31 16.23 29.41
CA PRO A 18 5.61 16.46 28.83
C PRO A 18 6.46 15.20 29.05
N ARG A 19 6.93 14.65 27.95
CA ARG A 19 7.90 13.57 28.01
C ARG A 19 9.25 14.20 28.29
N ARG A 20 10.09 13.52 29.06
CA ARG A 20 11.47 13.95 29.27
C ARG A 20 12.04 14.25 27.88
N ALA A 21 12.56 15.48 27.70
CA ALA A 21 13.18 15.84 26.42
C ALA A 21 14.13 14.71 26.04
N PRO A 22 14.00 14.16 24.83
CA PRO A 22 14.86 13.05 24.43
C PRO A 22 16.29 13.50 24.62
N GLY A 23 17.05 12.77 25.43
CA GLY A 23 18.50 12.87 25.43
C GLY A 23 19.02 12.70 24.00
N PRO A 24 20.27 13.02 23.70
CA PRO A 24 20.83 12.74 22.37
C PRO A 24 20.56 11.28 22.06
N ALA A 25 19.81 11.03 20.98
CA ALA A 25 19.50 9.66 20.54
C ALA A 25 20.85 8.93 20.34
N ARG A 26 21.01 7.77 20.95
CA ARG A 26 22.14 6.90 20.65
C ARG A 26 21.87 6.28 19.29
N HIS A 27 22.18 7.00 18.21
CA HIS A 27 22.09 6.47 16.88
C HIS A 27 22.96 5.21 16.77
N LEU A 28 22.37 4.12 16.34
CA LEU A 28 23.15 2.97 15.92
C LEU A 28 23.80 3.33 14.58
N PRO A 29 25.13 3.23 14.47
CA PRO A 29 25.79 3.55 13.22
C PRO A 29 25.58 2.44 12.17
N ALA A 30 25.58 2.80 10.89
CA ALA A 30 25.86 1.83 9.85
C ALA A 30 27.37 1.62 9.80
N HIS A 31 27.86 0.49 10.29
CA HIS A 31 29.29 0.20 10.25
C HIS A 31 29.71 -0.27 8.85
N GLU A 32 30.88 0.21 8.38
CA GLU A 32 31.52 -0.29 7.15
C GLU A 32 32.09 -1.69 7.37
N ASP A 33 32.64 -1.96 8.57
CA ASP A 33 33.23 -3.23 8.97
C ASP A 33 32.23 -4.04 9.83
N CYS A 34 31.40 -4.85 9.18
CA CYS A 34 30.50 -5.78 9.85
C CYS A 34 31.04 -7.19 9.87
N SER A 35 30.88 -7.87 11.01
CA SER A 35 31.23 -9.29 11.17
C SER A 35 30.14 -10.19 10.55
N PRO A 36 30.51 -11.21 9.75
CA PRO A 36 29.56 -12.14 9.17
C PRO A 36 28.84 -12.94 10.24
N ILE A 37 27.56 -13.23 10.05
CA ILE A 37 26.80 -14.17 10.90
C ILE A 37 27.02 -15.61 10.44
N ASP A 38 26.88 -16.55 11.35
CA ASP A 38 26.97 -17.97 11.02
C ASP A 38 25.66 -18.41 10.33
N VAL A 39 25.79 -18.86 9.09
CA VAL A 39 24.65 -19.27 8.23
C VAL A 39 24.00 -20.55 8.78
N GLU A 40 24.81 -21.53 9.20
CA GLU A 40 24.28 -22.79 9.74
C GLU A 40 23.60 -22.59 11.09
N ALA A 41 24.15 -21.76 11.94
CA ALA A 41 23.53 -21.40 13.20
C ALA A 41 22.18 -20.70 13.00
N ALA A 42 22.08 -19.77 12.01
CA ALA A 42 20.83 -19.13 11.66
C ALA A 42 19.77 -20.16 11.20
N GLN A 43 20.15 -21.11 10.35
CA GLN A 43 19.26 -22.18 9.90
C GLN A 43 18.88 -23.14 11.02
N ALA A 44 19.80 -23.44 11.95
CA ALA A 44 19.58 -24.36 13.06
C ALA A 44 18.41 -23.90 13.98
N HIS A 45 18.19 -22.60 14.13
CA HIS A 45 17.04 -22.09 14.88
C HIS A 45 15.68 -22.51 14.30
N LEU A 46 15.61 -22.76 12.98
CA LEU A 46 14.41 -23.13 12.23
C LEU A 46 14.29 -24.65 11.98
N ARG A 47 15.30 -25.45 12.36
CA ARG A 47 15.23 -26.91 12.28
C ARG A 47 14.53 -27.50 13.51
N ALA A 48 14.06 -28.74 13.41
CA ALA A 48 13.51 -29.49 14.54
C ALA A 48 14.53 -29.53 15.70
N GLY A 49 14.08 -29.16 16.90
CA GLY A 49 14.95 -29.04 18.07
C GLY A 49 15.70 -27.72 18.23
N GLY A 50 15.68 -26.84 17.21
CA GLY A 50 16.17 -25.47 17.33
C GLY A 50 15.24 -24.56 18.15
N THR A 51 15.68 -23.35 18.48
CA THR A 51 14.94 -22.40 19.33
C THR A 51 13.50 -22.14 18.87
N LEU A 52 13.27 -22.07 17.58
CA LEU A 52 11.94 -21.91 16.97
C LEU A 52 11.31 -23.26 16.66
N GLY A 53 12.11 -24.23 16.23
CA GLY A 53 11.67 -25.59 15.90
C GLY A 53 11.19 -26.41 17.07
N ALA A 54 11.60 -26.09 18.30
CA ALA A 54 11.15 -26.75 19.54
C ALA A 54 9.81 -26.22 20.09
N ARG A 55 9.22 -25.14 19.47
CA ARG A 55 7.95 -24.58 19.91
C ARG A 55 6.79 -25.50 19.57
N GLU A 56 5.81 -25.57 20.46
CA GLU A 56 4.57 -26.30 20.19
C GLU A 56 3.86 -25.80 18.93
N GLY A 57 3.43 -26.72 18.08
CA GLY A 57 2.77 -26.40 16.81
C GLY A 57 3.72 -25.90 15.71
N TYR A 58 5.03 -25.88 15.93
CA TYR A 58 5.98 -25.55 14.87
C TYR A 58 6.12 -26.70 13.86
N GLU A 59 6.08 -26.36 12.59
CA GLU A 59 6.33 -27.28 11.48
C GLU A 59 7.63 -26.89 10.79
N GLU A 60 8.58 -27.82 10.74
CA GLU A 60 9.80 -27.63 9.95
C GLU A 60 9.48 -27.55 8.45
N ARG A 61 10.03 -26.53 7.80
CA ARG A 61 9.78 -26.21 6.39
C ARG A 61 11.12 -26.02 5.67
N PRO A 62 11.53 -26.95 4.82
CA PRO A 62 12.81 -26.86 4.11
C PRO A 62 13.01 -25.52 3.38
N GLY A 63 11.99 -25.07 2.62
CA GLY A 63 12.07 -23.79 1.93
C GLY A 63 12.27 -22.57 2.86
N GLN A 64 11.79 -22.62 4.09
CA GLN A 64 12.04 -21.58 5.10
C GLN A 64 13.51 -21.57 5.53
N ILE A 65 14.08 -22.75 5.76
CA ILE A 65 15.48 -22.94 6.16
C ILE A 65 16.41 -22.48 5.02
N ASP A 66 16.11 -22.88 3.78
CA ASP A 66 16.88 -22.48 2.58
C ASP A 66 16.86 -20.96 2.40
N MET A 67 15.69 -20.34 2.51
CA MET A 67 15.54 -18.89 2.43
C MET A 67 16.32 -18.17 3.53
N CYS A 68 16.26 -18.65 4.77
CA CYS A 68 17.01 -18.10 5.89
C CYS A 68 18.53 -18.13 5.63
N GLY A 69 19.05 -19.28 5.20
CA GLY A 69 20.47 -19.43 4.87
C GLY A 69 20.91 -18.55 3.71
N ALA A 70 20.10 -18.44 2.66
CA ALA A 70 20.40 -17.59 1.51
C ALA A 70 20.44 -16.09 1.89
N ILE A 71 19.54 -15.63 2.76
CA ILE A 71 19.53 -14.24 3.24
C ILE A 71 20.73 -13.97 4.14
N ALA A 72 21.07 -14.89 5.06
CA ALA A 72 22.26 -14.79 5.89
C ALA A 72 23.54 -14.68 5.04
N ALA A 73 23.65 -15.53 4.01
CA ALA A 73 24.76 -15.49 3.06
C ALA A 73 24.82 -14.17 2.27
N ALA A 74 23.67 -13.66 1.80
CA ALA A 74 23.58 -12.39 1.08
C ALA A 74 23.99 -11.21 1.96
N PHE A 75 23.60 -11.19 3.24
CA PHE A 75 24.03 -10.17 4.20
C PHE A 75 25.53 -10.20 4.43
N ASN A 76 26.11 -11.40 4.55
CA ASN A 76 27.55 -11.58 4.73
C ASN A 76 28.37 -11.13 3.50
N ALA A 77 27.87 -11.47 2.30
CA ALA A 77 28.57 -11.20 1.04
C ALA A 77 28.33 -9.79 0.49
N ARG A 78 27.47 -8.97 1.13
CA ARG A 78 27.00 -7.67 0.61
C ARG A 78 26.37 -7.82 -0.78
N GLU A 79 25.57 -8.84 -0.98
CA GLU A 79 24.88 -9.14 -2.23
C GLU A 79 23.37 -8.84 -2.11
N HIS A 80 22.75 -8.54 -3.24
CA HIS A 80 21.30 -8.42 -3.31
C HIS A 80 20.67 -9.77 -3.66
N LEU A 81 19.47 -10.02 -3.13
CA LEU A 81 18.77 -11.30 -3.29
C LEU A 81 17.28 -11.09 -3.58
N MET A 82 16.75 -11.75 -4.60
CA MET A 82 15.33 -11.82 -4.89
C MET A 82 14.81 -13.23 -4.62
N VAL A 83 13.83 -13.36 -3.73
CA VAL A 83 13.32 -14.66 -3.27
C VAL A 83 11.83 -14.78 -3.56
N GLU A 84 11.46 -15.76 -4.38
CA GLU A 84 10.06 -16.21 -4.40
C GLU A 84 9.87 -17.31 -3.36
N ALA A 85 9.04 -17.04 -2.37
CA ALA A 85 8.65 -18.00 -1.36
C ALA A 85 7.12 -18.04 -1.27
N GLY A 86 6.53 -19.12 -1.76
CA GLY A 86 5.08 -19.31 -1.82
C GLY A 86 4.40 -19.16 -0.47
N THR A 87 3.06 -19.11 -0.47
CA THR A 87 2.29 -19.10 0.78
C THR A 87 2.67 -20.30 1.65
N GLY A 88 2.69 -20.10 2.97
CA GLY A 88 3.01 -21.15 3.92
C GLY A 88 4.49 -21.51 4.09
N VAL A 89 5.41 -20.98 3.32
CA VAL A 89 6.86 -21.16 3.56
C VAL A 89 7.29 -20.58 4.91
N GLY A 90 6.60 -19.56 5.43
CA GLY A 90 6.99 -18.86 6.65
C GLY A 90 8.01 -17.76 6.37
N LYS A 91 7.82 -17.00 5.30
CA LYS A 91 8.69 -15.89 4.86
C LYS A 91 9.17 -15.00 5.98
N SER A 92 8.25 -14.57 6.87
CA SER A 92 8.59 -13.61 7.94
C SER A 92 9.73 -14.11 8.82
N LEU A 93 9.64 -15.31 9.35
CA LEU A 93 10.71 -15.87 10.18
C LEU A 93 11.99 -16.15 9.38
N ALA A 94 11.87 -16.54 8.10
CA ALA A 94 13.01 -16.80 7.24
C ALA A 94 13.90 -15.58 7.02
N TYR A 95 13.33 -14.36 6.95
CA TYR A 95 14.13 -13.13 6.84
C TYR A 95 14.40 -12.47 8.20
N LEU A 96 13.50 -12.64 9.19
CA LEU A 96 13.68 -12.00 10.50
C LEU A 96 14.82 -12.64 11.30
N VAL A 97 15.00 -13.96 11.23
CA VAL A 97 16.09 -14.64 11.96
C VAL A 97 17.46 -14.09 11.56
N PRO A 98 17.87 -14.09 10.28
CA PRO A 98 19.15 -13.49 9.89
C PRO A 98 19.20 -11.98 10.13
N ALA A 99 18.08 -11.23 10.02
CA ALA A 99 18.03 -9.81 10.31
C ALA A 99 18.31 -9.52 11.79
N VAL A 100 17.71 -10.28 12.70
CA VAL A 100 17.89 -10.16 14.15
C VAL A 100 19.34 -10.53 14.52
N LEU A 101 19.84 -11.66 14.04
CA LEU A 101 21.22 -12.10 14.31
C LEU A 101 22.26 -11.11 13.78
N TRP A 102 22.03 -10.56 12.57
CA TRP A 102 22.91 -9.56 11.97
C TRP A 102 22.93 -8.28 12.81
N ALA A 103 21.77 -7.74 13.12
CA ALA A 103 21.63 -6.48 13.84
C ALA A 103 22.20 -6.58 15.27
N ALA A 104 21.95 -7.70 15.96
CA ALA A 104 22.48 -7.94 17.30
C ALA A 104 24.00 -8.09 17.31
N LYS A 105 24.57 -8.83 16.34
CA LYS A 105 26.01 -9.08 16.27
C LYS A 105 26.81 -7.82 15.95
N ASN A 106 26.28 -6.95 15.08
CA ASN A 106 26.98 -5.80 14.55
C ASN A 106 26.56 -4.47 15.19
N ASP A 107 25.59 -4.48 16.12
CA ASP A 107 25.00 -3.26 16.73
C ASP A 107 24.60 -2.20 15.68
N THR A 108 24.04 -2.67 14.53
CA THR A 108 23.63 -1.83 13.41
C THR A 108 22.15 -2.06 13.06
N PRO A 109 21.45 -1.02 12.50
CA PRO A 109 20.06 -1.18 12.12
C PRO A 109 19.89 -2.08 10.89
N VAL A 110 18.89 -2.94 10.94
CA VAL A 110 18.30 -3.60 9.76
C VAL A 110 16.89 -3.04 9.54
N VAL A 111 16.58 -2.63 8.32
CA VAL A 111 15.25 -2.14 7.96
C VAL A 111 14.45 -3.23 7.28
N VAL A 112 13.25 -3.48 7.79
CA VAL A 112 12.26 -4.39 7.20
C VAL A 112 11.08 -3.57 6.72
N SER A 113 10.84 -3.60 5.44
CA SER A 113 9.74 -2.88 4.80
C SER A 113 8.69 -3.85 4.27
N THR A 114 7.42 -3.50 4.46
CA THR A 114 6.29 -4.29 3.95
C THR A 114 5.25 -3.40 3.28
N ALA A 115 4.38 -3.99 2.45
CA ALA A 115 3.46 -3.22 1.63
C ALA A 115 2.30 -2.59 2.44
N THR A 116 1.80 -3.26 3.50
CA THR A 116 0.57 -2.86 4.20
C THR A 116 0.74 -2.68 5.69
N ARG A 117 -0.12 -1.85 6.29
CA ARG A 117 -0.16 -1.61 7.74
C ARG A 117 -0.49 -2.86 8.56
N ASN A 118 -1.39 -3.71 8.05
CA ASN A 118 -1.76 -4.95 8.72
C ASN A 118 -0.57 -5.90 8.83
N LEU A 119 0.25 -6.01 7.79
CA LEU A 119 1.48 -6.78 7.83
C LEU A 119 2.51 -6.19 8.81
N GLN A 120 2.61 -4.84 8.90
CA GLN A 120 3.42 -4.21 9.94
C GLN A 120 2.97 -4.60 11.34
N GLY A 121 1.65 -4.57 11.61
CA GLY A 121 1.07 -5.00 12.88
C GLY A 121 1.37 -6.48 13.19
N GLN A 122 1.24 -7.37 12.21
CA GLN A 122 1.57 -8.79 12.36
C GLN A 122 3.05 -8.99 12.69
N LEU A 123 3.95 -8.32 11.97
CA LEU A 123 5.39 -8.39 12.23
C LEU A 123 5.71 -7.98 13.66
N ILE A 124 5.23 -6.81 14.10
CA ILE A 124 5.52 -6.26 15.44
C ILE A 124 4.95 -7.12 16.55
N ASN A 125 3.70 -7.56 16.43
CA ASN A 125 2.98 -8.20 17.53
C ASN A 125 3.17 -9.73 17.59
N SER A 126 3.57 -10.37 16.48
CA SER A 126 3.64 -11.83 16.39
C SER A 126 5.02 -12.33 15.95
N ASP A 127 5.51 -11.91 14.79
CA ASP A 127 6.64 -12.59 14.15
C ASP A 127 7.99 -12.15 14.71
N ILE A 128 8.18 -10.86 14.98
CA ILE A 128 9.41 -10.32 15.57
C ILE A 128 9.66 -10.83 16.99
N PRO A 129 8.69 -10.87 17.92
CA PRO A 129 8.91 -11.47 19.23
C PRO A 129 9.40 -12.93 19.16
N LYS A 130 8.89 -13.70 18.19
CA LYS A 130 9.38 -15.06 17.95
C LYS A 130 10.81 -15.05 17.42
N ALA A 131 11.12 -14.21 16.44
CA ALA A 131 12.46 -14.12 15.87
C ALA A 131 13.51 -13.64 16.90
N VAL A 132 13.18 -12.65 17.73
CA VAL A 132 14.09 -12.14 18.78
C VAL A 132 14.45 -13.20 19.81
N SER A 133 13.59 -14.20 20.06
CA SER A 133 13.88 -15.28 21.00
C SER A 133 15.12 -16.13 20.61
N VAL A 134 15.61 -16.06 19.37
CA VAL A 134 16.85 -16.74 18.96
C VAL A 134 18.10 -16.16 19.63
N LEU A 135 18.01 -14.96 20.17
CA LEU A 135 19.10 -14.29 20.88
C LEU A 135 19.29 -14.79 22.31
N GLY A 136 18.34 -15.59 22.86
CA GLY A 136 18.40 -16.03 24.26
C GLY A 136 18.54 -14.84 25.22
N ASP A 137 19.54 -14.83 26.08
CA ASP A 137 19.80 -13.76 27.07
C ASP A 137 20.10 -12.41 26.42
N GLY A 138 20.59 -12.37 25.18
CA GLY A 138 20.83 -11.16 24.41
C GLY A 138 19.54 -10.41 23.98
N ALA A 139 18.38 -11.05 24.08
CA ALA A 139 17.09 -10.46 23.70
C ALA A 139 16.74 -9.21 24.53
N ALA A 140 17.16 -9.12 25.79
CA ALA A 140 16.86 -7.98 26.68
C ALA A 140 17.43 -6.63 26.19
N GLY A 141 18.54 -6.65 25.43
CA GLY A 141 19.17 -5.46 24.85
C GLY A 141 18.70 -5.14 23.43
N PHE A 142 17.96 -6.02 22.80
CA PHE A 142 17.54 -5.88 21.41
C PHE A 142 16.31 -4.95 21.30
N ARG A 143 16.44 -3.88 20.52
CA ARG A 143 15.38 -2.87 20.36
C ARG A 143 14.73 -2.98 18.99
N VAL A 144 13.42 -2.89 18.96
CA VAL A 144 12.58 -2.91 17.75
C VAL A 144 11.76 -1.63 17.69
N ALA A 145 11.63 -1.03 16.53
CA ALA A 145 10.78 0.12 16.33
C ALA A 145 9.89 -0.04 15.09
N LEU A 146 8.63 0.41 15.23
CA LEU A 146 7.72 0.66 14.11
C LEU A 146 7.78 2.15 13.78
N LEU A 147 8.06 2.48 12.52
CA LEU A 147 7.99 3.85 12.04
C LEU A 147 7.05 3.94 10.85
N LYS A 148 6.04 4.78 10.99
CA LYS A 148 5.07 5.10 9.93
C LYS A 148 5.32 6.50 9.38
N GLY A 149 4.74 6.78 8.21
CA GLY A 149 4.71 8.14 7.68
C GLY A 149 3.99 9.11 8.66
N ARG A 150 4.41 10.35 8.69
CA ARG A 150 3.95 11.39 9.62
C ARG A 150 2.42 11.53 9.68
N ALA A 151 1.73 11.39 8.56
CA ALA A 151 0.28 11.46 8.46
C ALA A 151 -0.47 10.35 9.23
N ASN A 152 0.25 9.35 9.73
CA ASN A 152 -0.33 8.29 10.56
C ASN A 152 -0.24 8.58 12.07
N TYR A 153 0.33 9.70 12.46
CA TYR A 153 0.44 10.11 13.87
C TYR A 153 -0.38 11.36 14.14
N VAL A 154 -0.99 11.41 15.32
CA VAL A 154 -1.65 12.61 15.77
C VAL A 154 -0.63 13.74 16.00
N CYS A 155 -0.93 14.92 15.46
CA CYS A 155 -0.14 16.13 15.63
C CYS A 155 -0.79 17.04 16.68
N LEU A 156 -0.15 17.22 17.83
CA LEU A 156 -0.70 18.04 18.92
C LEU A 156 -0.90 19.49 18.51
N LYS A 157 -0.08 20.03 17.59
CA LYS A 157 -0.27 21.36 17.03
C LYS A 157 -1.54 21.43 16.16
N SER A 158 -1.79 20.42 15.31
CA SER A 158 -3.04 20.36 14.52
C SER A 158 -4.26 20.21 15.42
N VAL A 159 -4.15 19.39 16.47
CA VAL A 159 -5.23 19.23 17.45
C VAL A 159 -5.49 20.53 18.20
N ALA A 160 -4.44 21.26 18.63
CA ALA A 160 -4.62 22.56 19.27
C ALA A 160 -5.31 23.57 18.35
N GLU A 161 -4.86 23.65 17.09
CA GLU A 161 -5.48 24.49 16.08
C GLU A 161 -6.94 24.08 15.79
N PHE A 162 -7.25 22.80 15.84
CA PHE A 162 -8.61 22.28 15.65
C PHE A 162 -9.58 22.76 16.75
N PHE A 163 -9.08 22.99 17.98
CA PHE A 163 -9.86 23.52 19.10
C PHE A 163 -9.87 25.05 19.19
N GLU A 164 -9.11 25.78 18.34
CA GLU A 164 -9.15 27.23 18.34
C GLU A 164 -10.50 27.77 17.85
N PRO A 165 -11.11 28.77 18.55
CA PRO A 165 -12.35 29.39 18.12
C PRO A 165 -12.22 29.97 16.69
N GLY A 166 -13.14 29.59 15.81
CA GLY A 166 -13.18 30.07 14.42
C GLY A 166 -12.27 29.34 13.45
N TYR A 167 -11.51 28.33 13.90
CA TYR A 167 -10.68 27.49 13.03
C TYR A 167 -11.51 26.54 12.18
N TRP A 168 -12.48 25.91 12.79
CA TRP A 168 -13.34 24.90 12.19
C TRP A 168 -14.75 24.99 12.75
N THR A 169 -15.75 24.94 11.87
CA THR A 169 -17.13 24.73 12.31
C THR A 169 -17.34 23.22 12.35
N MET A 170 -17.22 22.62 13.53
CA MET A 170 -17.46 21.20 13.73
C MET A 170 -18.91 20.87 13.41
N SER A 171 -19.11 19.79 12.65
CA SER A 171 -20.43 19.19 12.51
C SER A 171 -20.90 18.64 13.86
N GLU A 172 -22.21 18.45 14.03
CA GLU A 172 -22.75 17.83 15.24
C GLU A 172 -22.17 16.42 15.46
N ASP A 173 -21.90 15.68 14.38
CA ASP A 173 -21.33 14.34 14.47
C ASP A 173 -19.87 14.37 14.95
N GLU A 174 -19.06 15.33 14.48
CA GLU A 174 -17.69 15.52 14.98
C GLU A 174 -17.66 15.93 16.45
N GLN A 175 -18.59 16.78 16.88
CA GLN A 175 -18.71 17.18 18.30
C GLN A 175 -19.01 15.98 19.20
N ARG A 176 -19.83 15.05 18.76
CA ARG A 176 -20.15 13.81 19.49
C ARG A 176 -18.94 12.89 19.67
N LEU A 177 -17.96 12.95 18.77
CA LEU A 177 -16.75 12.13 18.81
C LEU A 177 -15.64 12.69 19.70
N LEU A 178 -15.73 13.96 20.12
CA LEU A 178 -14.69 14.63 20.90
C LEU A 178 -14.35 13.95 22.24
N PRO A 179 -15.34 13.53 23.07
CA PRO A 179 -15.02 12.87 24.33
C PRO A 179 -14.18 11.60 24.13
N ALA A 180 -14.56 10.75 23.17
CA ALA A 180 -13.82 9.54 22.84
C ALA A 180 -12.41 9.84 22.27
N PHE A 181 -12.28 10.93 21.51
CA PHE A 181 -10.96 11.38 21.02
C PHE A 181 -10.03 11.80 22.15
N VAL A 182 -10.51 12.59 23.10
CA VAL A 182 -9.72 13.06 24.26
C VAL A 182 -9.31 11.88 25.15
N GLU A 183 -10.21 10.92 25.37
CA GLU A 183 -9.90 9.70 26.11
C GLU A 183 -8.81 8.88 25.41
N TRP A 184 -8.96 8.63 24.10
CA TRP A 184 -7.94 7.95 23.31
C TRP A 184 -6.61 8.70 23.32
N LEU A 185 -6.62 10.03 23.13
CA LEU A 185 -5.41 10.84 23.11
C LEU A 185 -4.65 10.79 24.45
N SER A 186 -5.37 10.69 25.57
CA SER A 186 -4.78 10.58 26.90
C SER A 186 -4.18 9.21 27.19
N SER A 187 -4.66 8.16 26.52
CA SER A 187 -4.27 6.77 26.75
C SER A 187 -3.29 6.24 25.70
N THR A 188 -3.23 6.82 24.51
CA THR A 188 -2.38 6.32 23.42
C THR A 188 -0.88 6.40 23.77
N PRO A 189 -0.13 5.30 23.65
CA PRO A 189 1.31 5.29 23.95
C PRO A 189 2.17 5.95 22.87
N ASP A 190 1.69 5.96 21.63
CA ASP A 190 2.46 6.31 20.42
C ASP A 190 1.75 7.29 19.48
N GLY A 191 0.47 7.59 19.73
CA GLY A 191 -0.32 8.49 18.90
C GLY A 191 -0.64 7.96 17.50
N ASP A 192 -0.63 6.65 17.31
CA ASP A 192 -0.93 6.00 16.04
C ASP A 192 -2.42 6.11 15.71
N LEU A 193 -2.75 6.88 14.68
CA LEU A 193 -4.12 7.09 14.21
C LEU A 193 -4.78 5.82 13.63
N ASP A 194 -4.05 4.73 13.41
CA ASP A 194 -4.65 3.46 13.03
C ASP A 194 -5.39 2.79 14.19
N THR A 195 -5.13 3.22 15.43
CA THR A 195 -5.81 2.76 16.65
C THR A 195 -7.00 3.63 17.04
N TYR A 196 -7.30 4.67 16.25
CA TYR A 196 -8.42 5.59 16.47
C TYR A 196 -9.39 5.58 15.28
N ASP A 197 -10.66 5.29 15.58
CA ASP A 197 -11.75 5.36 14.60
C ASP A 197 -12.74 6.48 15.02
N GLY A 198 -12.74 7.57 14.26
CA GLY A 198 -13.57 8.73 14.61
C GLY A 198 -13.30 9.97 13.75
N ILE A 199 -12.80 11.04 14.34
CA ILE A 199 -12.53 12.31 13.63
C ILE A 199 -11.59 12.10 12.45
N ASN A 200 -11.84 12.80 11.34
CA ASN A 200 -11.05 12.68 10.13
C ASN A 200 -9.54 12.91 10.40
N ARG A 201 -8.72 11.91 10.05
CA ARG A 201 -7.26 11.92 10.23
C ARG A 201 -6.57 13.15 9.65
N ALA A 202 -7.07 13.68 8.53
CA ALA A 202 -6.50 14.88 7.91
C ALA A 202 -6.58 16.13 8.81
N LEU A 203 -7.49 16.15 9.77
CA LEU A 203 -7.61 17.22 10.76
C LEU A 203 -6.67 17.00 11.95
N LEU A 204 -6.36 15.76 12.27
CA LEU A 204 -5.58 15.36 13.43
C LEU A 204 -4.08 15.20 13.13
N SER A 205 -3.71 15.05 11.87
CA SER A 205 -2.33 14.87 11.43
C SER A 205 -1.78 16.13 10.75
N ARG A 206 -0.48 16.15 10.47
CA ARG A 206 0.17 17.26 9.78
C ARG A 206 1.18 16.71 8.75
N PRO A 207 1.14 17.17 7.51
CA PRO A 207 2.18 16.85 6.51
C PRO A 207 3.58 17.30 6.95
N GLY A 208 4.61 16.71 6.34
CA GLY A 208 5.99 16.95 6.73
C GLY A 208 6.46 18.39 6.53
N ASP A 209 6.04 18.98 5.45
CA ASP A 209 6.33 20.35 5.02
C ASP A 209 5.68 21.44 5.91
N GLU A 210 4.66 21.09 6.67
CA GLU A 210 4.01 22.01 7.63
C GLU A 210 4.59 21.91 9.05
N CYS A 211 5.52 20.99 9.28
CA CYS A 211 6.07 20.76 10.59
C CYS A 211 7.25 21.70 10.89
N THR A 212 7.12 22.53 11.93
CA THR A 212 8.17 23.43 12.39
C THR A 212 9.32 22.72 13.14
N GLY A 213 9.29 21.38 13.21
CA GLY A 213 10.39 20.61 13.80
C GLY A 213 10.68 21.00 15.24
N ARG A 214 11.94 21.27 15.56
CA ARG A 214 12.40 21.65 16.90
C ARG A 214 11.79 22.96 17.43
N LYS A 215 11.32 23.84 16.54
CA LYS A 215 10.64 25.10 16.91
C LYS A 215 9.16 24.90 17.30
N CYS A 216 8.63 23.68 17.18
CA CYS A 216 7.25 23.39 17.57
C CYS A 216 7.08 23.46 19.09
N PRO A 217 6.08 24.20 19.63
CA PRO A 217 5.83 24.27 21.08
C PRO A 217 5.51 22.89 21.69
N TYR A 218 5.04 21.96 20.87
CA TYR A 218 4.72 20.58 21.28
C TYR A 218 5.86 19.58 21.00
N TYR A 219 7.07 20.04 20.64
CA TYR A 219 8.18 19.15 20.25
C TYR A 219 8.50 18.08 21.29
N GLY A 220 8.57 18.46 22.57
CA GLY A 220 8.82 17.55 23.69
C GLY A 220 7.74 16.49 23.94
N ARG A 221 6.56 16.64 23.32
CA ARG A 221 5.41 15.72 23.42
C ARG A 221 5.09 15.05 22.07
N CYS A 222 5.85 15.39 21.03
CA CYS A 222 5.55 14.99 19.65
C CYS A 222 5.71 13.47 19.45
N PHE A 223 4.63 12.81 19.05
CA PHE A 223 4.63 11.37 18.80
C PHE A 223 5.54 10.97 17.62
N VAL A 224 5.57 11.77 16.55
CA VAL A 224 6.46 11.53 15.40
C VAL A 224 7.93 11.60 15.83
N GLN A 225 8.31 12.58 16.66
CA GLN A 225 9.69 12.70 17.13
C GLN A 225 10.08 11.52 18.03
N LYS A 226 9.17 11.09 18.90
CA LYS A 226 9.38 9.87 19.70
C LYS A 226 9.56 8.63 18.82
N ALA A 227 8.71 8.44 17.82
CA ALA A 227 8.80 7.30 16.91
C ALA A 227 10.14 7.31 16.13
N ARG A 228 10.57 8.49 15.64
CA ARG A 228 11.89 8.64 14.98
C ARG A 228 13.07 8.36 15.90
N GLN A 229 12.99 8.83 17.15
CA GLN A 229 14.03 8.54 18.14
C GLN A 229 14.09 7.05 18.44
N ASN A 230 12.94 6.39 18.66
CA ASN A 230 12.89 4.94 18.86
C ASN A 230 13.51 4.20 17.66
N ALA A 231 13.22 4.65 16.43
CA ALA A 231 13.80 4.06 15.22
C ALA A 231 15.33 4.27 15.14
N ALA A 232 15.82 5.45 15.54
CA ALA A 232 17.25 5.75 15.53
C ALA A 232 18.06 4.90 16.54
N GLU A 233 17.42 4.41 17.58
CA GLU A 233 18.01 3.56 18.63
C GLU A 233 17.74 2.07 18.40
N ALA A 234 16.96 1.69 17.37
CA ALA A 234 16.51 0.32 17.17
C ALA A 234 17.47 -0.50 16.31
N HIS A 235 17.64 -1.76 16.66
CA HIS A 235 18.36 -2.76 15.86
C HIS A 235 17.52 -3.26 14.68
N LEU A 236 16.19 -3.28 14.85
CA LEU A 236 15.26 -3.65 13.79
C LEU A 236 14.19 -2.55 13.63
N VAL A 237 14.11 -1.98 12.45
CA VAL A 237 13.13 -0.92 12.13
C VAL A 237 12.12 -1.44 11.10
N VAL A 238 10.86 -1.47 11.49
CA VAL A 238 9.76 -1.87 10.59
C VAL A 238 9.12 -0.62 9.98
N VAL A 239 8.99 -0.62 8.67
CA VAL A 239 8.43 0.50 7.89
C VAL A 239 7.51 0.00 6.77
N ASN A 240 6.90 0.91 6.01
CA ASN A 240 6.27 0.57 4.73
C ASN A 240 7.15 0.99 3.55
N HIS A 241 6.86 0.45 2.35
CA HIS A 241 7.63 0.76 1.13
C HIS A 241 7.63 2.24 0.80
N ALA A 242 6.51 2.94 0.99
CA ALA A 242 6.42 4.37 0.71
C ALA A 242 7.39 5.20 1.57
N LEU A 243 7.61 4.82 2.84
CA LEU A 243 8.55 5.53 3.72
C LEU A 243 10.01 5.27 3.33
N VAL A 244 10.35 4.04 2.90
CA VAL A 244 11.68 3.70 2.39
C VAL A 244 11.97 4.48 1.10
N LEU A 245 11.01 4.57 0.20
CA LEU A 245 11.15 5.34 -1.04
C LEU A 245 11.27 6.84 -0.77
N ALA A 246 10.48 7.38 0.16
CA ALA A 246 10.59 8.79 0.56
C ALA A 246 11.95 9.14 1.18
N GLU A 247 12.54 8.23 1.96
CA GLU A 247 13.91 8.38 2.47
C GLU A 247 14.94 8.34 1.35
N ALA A 248 14.80 7.36 0.44
CA ALA A 248 15.72 7.18 -0.66
C ALA A 248 15.73 8.37 -1.64
N THR A 249 14.57 9.00 -1.88
CA THR A 249 14.45 10.21 -2.74
C THR A 249 14.88 11.50 -2.07
N SER A 250 15.01 11.50 -0.74
CA SER A 250 15.42 12.69 0.04
C SER A 250 16.56 12.34 1.00
N PRO A 251 17.76 12.02 0.48
CA PRO A 251 18.90 11.64 1.32
C PRO A 251 19.22 12.74 2.33
N GLY A 252 19.47 12.34 3.57
CA GLY A 252 19.75 13.29 4.66
C GLY A 252 18.51 13.92 5.32
N SER A 253 17.31 13.55 4.90
CA SER A 253 16.05 14.01 5.54
C SER A 253 15.89 13.53 6.99
N GLY A 254 16.68 12.54 7.42
CA GLY A 254 16.58 11.93 8.75
C GLY A 254 15.25 11.22 8.99
N LEU A 255 14.62 10.71 7.93
CA LEU A 255 13.40 9.91 8.05
C LEU A 255 13.69 8.57 8.70
N LEU A 256 14.76 7.90 8.27
CA LEU A 256 15.24 6.63 8.79
C LEU A 256 16.65 6.78 9.35
N PRO A 257 17.09 5.91 10.28
CA PRO A 257 18.50 5.82 10.66
C PRO A 257 19.35 5.38 9.47
N ALA A 258 20.66 5.56 9.53
CA ALA A 258 21.57 4.98 8.55
C ALA A 258 21.54 3.45 8.65
N TYR A 259 21.38 2.75 7.51
CA TYR A 259 21.32 1.28 7.46
C TYR A 259 21.89 0.74 6.14
N GLY A 260 22.59 -0.40 6.23
CA GLY A 260 23.14 -1.08 5.05
C GLY A 260 22.33 -2.31 4.62
N ARG A 261 21.45 -2.84 5.47
CA ARG A 261 20.65 -4.04 5.21
C ARG A 261 19.16 -3.71 5.12
N LEU A 262 18.54 -4.12 4.01
CA LEU A 262 17.14 -3.84 3.70
C LEU A 262 16.42 -5.14 3.32
N VAL A 263 15.27 -5.39 3.93
CA VAL A 263 14.33 -6.44 3.50
C VAL A 263 13.05 -5.78 3.00
N LEU A 264 12.62 -6.12 1.80
CA LEU A 264 11.40 -5.64 1.15
C LEU A 264 10.44 -6.84 1.01
N ASP A 265 9.51 -6.96 1.97
CA ASP A 265 8.51 -8.02 1.96
C ASP A 265 7.29 -7.62 1.12
N GLU A 266 6.67 -8.59 0.44
CA GLU A 266 5.65 -8.37 -0.60
C GLU A 266 6.14 -7.44 -1.72
N ALA A 267 7.37 -7.69 -2.18
CA ALA A 267 8.09 -6.86 -3.15
C ALA A 267 7.39 -6.75 -4.52
N HIS A 268 6.42 -7.61 -4.83
CA HIS A 268 5.59 -7.48 -6.03
C HIS A 268 4.78 -6.17 -6.08
N ASN A 269 4.56 -5.52 -4.92
CA ASN A 269 3.87 -4.23 -4.82
C ASN A 269 4.82 -3.03 -5.01
N LEU A 270 6.12 -3.25 -4.96
CA LEU A 270 7.10 -2.17 -4.91
C LEU A 270 7.04 -1.28 -6.16
N GLU A 271 6.80 -1.85 -7.34
CA GLU A 271 6.68 -1.06 -8.57
C GLU A 271 5.49 -0.10 -8.55
N ALA A 272 4.31 -0.58 -8.11
CA ALA A 272 3.12 0.25 -8.04
C ALA A 272 3.32 1.41 -7.04
N ILE A 273 3.87 1.11 -5.85
CA ILE A 273 4.16 2.11 -4.82
C ILE A 273 5.25 3.09 -5.30
N ALA A 274 6.26 2.61 -6.00
CA ALA A 274 7.30 3.48 -6.57
C ALA A 274 6.76 4.36 -7.72
N THR A 275 5.87 3.83 -8.54
CA THR A 275 5.20 4.59 -9.60
C THR A 275 4.39 5.77 -9.02
N GLU A 276 3.72 5.55 -7.90
CA GLU A 276 3.02 6.60 -7.16
C GLU A 276 4.01 7.59 -6.49
N ALA A 277 5.05 7.07 -5.84
CA ALA A 277 6.03 7.88 -5.11
C ALA A 277 6.88 8.79 -6.02
N PHE A 278 7.19 8.35 -7.24
CA PHE A 278 7.94 9.11 -8.24
C PHE A 278 7.04 9.87 -9.23
N GLY A 279 5.72 9.77 -9.07
CA GLY A 279 4.75 10.52 -9.82
C GLY A 279 4.61 11.97 -9.32
N SER A 280 3.90 12.78 -10.09
CA SER A 280 3.53 14.14 -9.73
C SER A 280 2.02 14.33 -9.85
N GLU A 281 1.45 15.10 -8.93
CA GLU A 281 0.02 15.40 -8.90
C GLU A 281 -0.22 16.90 -8.78
N PHE A 282 -1.18 17.42 -9.55
CA PHE A 282 -1.69 18.76 -9.42
C PHE A 282 -3.18 18.74 -9.05
N SER A 283 -3.52 19.19 -7.85
CA SER A 283 -4.90 19.19 -7.35
C SER A 283 -5.22 20.40 -6.47
N LEU A 284 -6.51 20.83 -6.46
CA LEU A 284 -6.98 21.94 -5.62
C LEU A 284 -6.90 21.70 -4.11
N PRO A 285 -7.19 20.50 -3.56
CA PRO A 285 -7.16 20.30 -2.13
C PRO A 285 -5.82 20.65 -1.49
N GLU A 286 -4.72 20.29 -2.13
CA GLU A 286 -3.37 20.59 -1.63
C GLU A 286 -3.06 22.09 -1.71
N LEU A 287 -3.29 22.70 -2.87
CA LEU A 287 -3.09 24.14 -3.03
C LEU A 287 -3.91 24.93 -2.00
N ASN A 288 -5.20 24.64 -1.88
CA ASN A 288 -6.10 25.32 -0.95
C ASN A 288 -5.70 25.14 0.52
N ARG A 289 -5.02 24.03 0.85
CA ARG A 289 -4.47 23.81 2.18
C ARG A 289 -3.34 24.81 2.49
N ILE A 290 -2.40 24.99 1.55
CA ILE A 290 -1.29 25.96 1.70
C ILE A 290 -1.84 27.37 1.78
N LEU A 291 -2.72 27.75 0.88
CA LEU A 291 -3.30 29.10 0.82
C LEU A 291 -4.13 29.44 2.07
N ARG A 292 -4.91 28.50 2.61
CA ARG A 292 -5.63 28.69 3.89
C ARG A 292 -4.69 28.90 5.07
N ARG A 293 -3.57 28.17 5.12
CA ARG A 293 -2.57 28.36 6.16
C ARG A 293 -1.94 29.74 6.08
N LEU A 294 -1.55 30.17 4.86
CA LEU A 294 -0.99 31.50 4.63
C LEU A 294 -1.92 32.62 5.10
N LYS A 295 -3.20 32.58 4.74
CA LYS A 295 -4.21 33.55 5.17
C LYS A 295 -4.35 33.64 6.69
N ARG A 296 -4.17 32.52 7.40
CA ARG A 296 -4.20 32.47 8.87
C ARG A 296 -3.00 33.15 9.49
N HIS A 297 -1.82 32.87 8.95
CA HIS A 297 -0.60 33.45 9.51
C HIS A 297 -0.49 34.95 9.21
N ARG A 298 -0.94 35.38 8.02
CA ARG A 298 -0.86 36.77 7.59
C ARG A 298 -2.04 37.16 6.69
N LYS A 299 -2.99 37.91 7.24
CA LYS A 299 -4.19 38.37 6.53
C LYS A 299 -3.88 39.28 5.34
N GLU A 300 -2.71 39.93 5.33
CA GLU A 300 -2.25 40.78 4.22
C GLU A 300 -2.08 40.05 2.89
N PHE A 301 -1.82 38.72 2.93
CA PHE A 301 -1.74 37.87 1.74
C PHE A 301 -3.10 37.27 1.33
N SER A 302 -4.19 37.62 2.01
CA SER A 302 -5.50 37.00 1.74
C SER A 302 -5.97 37.27 0.31
N HIS A 303 -5.79 38.50 -0.19
CA HIS A 303 -6.19 38.88 -1.53
C HIS A 303 -5.42 38.08 -2.62
N ASP A 304 -4.09 37.94 -2.44
CA ASP A 304 -3.25 37.20 -3.40
C ASP A 304 -3.58 35.71 -3.35
N ALA A 305 -3.77 35.15 -2.15
CA ALA A 305 -4.16 33.76 -1.97
C ALA A 305 -5.55 33.47 -2.60
N ASP A 306 -6.51 34.41 -2.50
CA ASP A 306 -7.80 34.29 -3.17
C ASP A 306 -7.67 34.37 -4.69
N ALA A 307 -6.81 35.24 -5.21
CA ALA A 307 -6.53 35.35 -6.63
C ALA A 307 -5.97 34.03 -7.21
N VAL A 308 -5.01 33.42 -6.50
CA VAL A 308 -4.42 32.12 -6.87
C VAL A 308 -5.49 31.01 -6.82
N ALA A 309 -6.27 30.92 -5.74
CA ALA A 309 -7.32 29.91 -5.60
C ALA A 309 -8.36 29.99 -6.72
N ASN A 310 -8.86 31.19 -7.00
CA ASN A 310 -9.86 31.42 -8.04
C ASN A 310 -9.31 31.12 -9.46
N ALA A 311 -8.03 31.39 -9.70
CA ALA A 311 -7.40 31.08 -10.99
C ALA A 311 -7.21 29.56 -11.16
N ALA A 312 -6.78 28.85 -10.11
CA ALA A 312 -6.65 27.39 -10.10
C ALA A 312 -8.00 26.70 -10.28
N GLU A 313 -9.06 27.19 -9.63
CA GLU A 313 -10.42 26.67 -9.81
C GLU A 313 -10.89 26.80 -11.27
N ARG A 314 -10.70 27.97 -11.90
CA ARG A 314 -11.05 28.16 -13.32
C ARG A 314 -10.26 27.24 -14.24
N PHE A 315 -8.97 27.07 -13.97
CA PHE A 315 -8.11 26.18 -14.74
C PHE A 315 -8.58 24.72 -14.65
N LEU A 316 -8.75 24.20 -13.44
CA LEU A 316 -9.19 22.81 -13.22
C LEU A 316 -10.66 22.58 -13.64
N ALA A 317 -11.53 23.57 -13.52
CA ALA A 317 -12.88 23.48 -14.03
C ALA A 317 -12.91 23.36 -15.57
N PHE A 318 -12.00 24.05 -16.26
CA PHE A 318 -11.82 23.89 -17.71
C PHE A 318 -11.37 22.47 -18.05
N LEU A 319 -10.36 21.95 -17.37
CA LEU A 319 -9.88 20.57 -17.55
C LEU A 319 -10.98 19.54 -17.28
N GLY A 320 -11.81 19.77 -16.26
CA GLY A 320 -12.93 18.90 -15.94
C GLY A 320 -14.01 18.83 -17.05
N LYS A 321 -14.15 19.90 -17.86
CA LYS A 321 -15.06 19.90 -19.03
C LYS A 321 -14.51 19.07 -20.19
N LEU A 322 -13.20 18.84 -20.23
CA LEU A 322 -12.57 18.01 -21.25
C LEU A 322 -12.76 16.51 -20.98
N LEU A 323 -13.17 16.13 -19.77
CA LEU A 323 -13.60 14.78 -19.47
C LEU A 323 -15.00 14.53 -20.03
N PRO A 324 -15.19 13.50 -20.87
CA PRO A 324 -16.51 13.13 -21.35
C PRO A 324 -17.50 12.87 -20.19
N PRO A 325 -18.79 13.08 -20.37
CA PRO A 325 -19.79 12.69 -19.38
C PRO A 325 -19.62 11.22 -19.00
N LYS A 326 -19.66 10.92 -17.69
CA LYS A 326 -19.44 9.58 -17.11
C LYS A 326 -18.02 9.01 -17.23
N THR A 327 -17.06 9.73 -17.81
CA THR A 327 -15.65 9.33 -17.84
C THR A 327 -14.95 9.92 -16.63
N GLU A 328 -14.27 9.08 -15.85
CA GLU A 328 -13.54 9.51 -14.65
C GLU A 328 -12.06 9.81 -14.95
N VAL A 329 -11.50 9.19 -15.99
CA VAL A 329 -10.07 9.30 -16.35
C VAL A 329 -9.90 9.49 -17.86
N ARG A 330 -9.02 10.41 -18.27
CA ARG A 330 -8.64 10.62 -19.67
C ARG A 330 -7.14 10.92 -19.79
N ARG A 331 -6.42 10.13 -20.57
CA ARG A 331 -5.00 10.35 -20.88
C ARG A 331 -4.82 11.53 -21.84
N TYR A 332 -3.71 12.24 -21.70
CA TYR A 332 -3.26 13.28 -22.63
C TYR A 332 -1.73 13.22 -22.79
N GLY A 333 -1.18 14.02 -23.71
CA GLY A 333 0.23 14.16 -23.98
C GLY A 333 0.45 14.89 -25.31
N ARG A 334 1.70 15.12 -25.68
CA ARG A 334 2.08 15.90 -26.88
C ARG A 334 1.67 15.21 -28.19
N SER A 335 1.78 13.88 -28.27
CA SER A 335 1.39 13.06 -29.41
C SER A 335 -0.13 12.84 -29.49
N ARG A 336 -0.84 13.07 -28.38
CA ARG A 336 -2.28 12.96 -28.22
C ARG A 336 -2.86 14.33 -27.94
N LEU A 337 -2.93 15.17 -28.96
CA LEU A 337 -3.58 16.50 -28.90
C LEU A 337 -5.08 16.35 -28.60
N TYR A 338 -5.39 16.10 -27.36
CA TYR A 338 -6.76 16.03 -26.86
C TYR A 338 -7.31 17.39 -26.42
N TRP A 339 -6.48 18.42 -26.51
CA TRP A 339 -6.88 19.78 -26.21
C TRP A 339 -7.43 20.41 -27.50
N GLU A 340 -8.74 20.34 -27.68
CA GLU A 340 -9.42 21.01 -28.80
C GLU A 340 -9.18 22.54 -28.79
N ASP A 341 -8.79 23.07 -27.60
CA ASP A 341 -8.48 24.49 -27.41
C ASP A 341 -7.14 24.67 -26.64
N THR A 342 -6.05 24.43 -27.34
CA THR A 342 -4.70 24.61 -26.80
C THR A 342 -4.39 26.05 -26.43
N ALA A 343 -4.95 27.03 -27.18
CA ALA A 343 -4.78 28.44 -26.89
C ALA A 343 -5.44 28.82 -25.56
N ARG A 344 -6.66 28.34 -25.34
CA ARG A 344 -7.39 28.57 -24.09
C ARG A 344 -6.73 27.88 -22.90
N LEU A 345 -6.19 26.66 -23.07
CA LEU A 345 -5.43 25.98 -22.05
C LEU A 345 -4.20 26.78 -21.62
N ALA A 346 -3.39 27.23 -22.59
CA ALA A 346 -2.21 28.05 -22.34
C ALA A 346 -2.54 29.40 -21.69
N GLU A 347 -3.66 30.03 -22.08
CA GLU A 347 -4.12 31.24 -21.43
C GLU A 347 -4.49 31.02 -19.97
N LEU A 348 -5.28 29.99 -19.67
CA LEU A 348 -5.70 29.67 -18.31
C LEU A 348 -4.54 29.21 -17.43
N GLN A 349 -3.57 28.48 -17.99
CA GLN A 349 -2.34 28.11 -17.31
C GLN A 349 -1.55 29.35 -16.90
N ARG A 350 -1.30 30.27 -17.83
CA ARG A 350 -0.63 31.54 -17.51
C ARG A 350 -1.41 32.38 -16.50
N ALA A 351 -2.73 32.41 -16.61
CA ALA A 351 -3.59 33.12 -15.67
C ALA A 351 -3.58 32.51 -14.26
N PHE A 352 -3.21 31.24 -14.12
CA PHE A 352 -2.98 30.56 -12.85
C PHE A 352 -1.53 30.75 -12.34
N GLU A 353 -0.53 30.58 -13.19
CA GLU A 353 0.88 30.67 -12.82
C GLU A 353 1.30 32.09 -12.40
N ALA A 354 0.83 33.12 -13.11
CA ALA A 354 1.22 34.49 -12.86
C ALA A 354 0.91 34.97 -11.42
N PRO A 355 -0.33 34.85 -10.89
CA PRO A 355 -0.61 35.24 -9.51
C PRO A 355 0.10 34.33 -8.48
N LEU A 356 0.34 33.05 -8.80
CA LEU A 356 1.07 32.13 -7.93
C LEU A 356 2.53 32.57 -7.76
N ILE A 357 3.24 32.83 -8.85
CA ILE A 357 4.63 33.30 -8.83
C ILE A 357 4.73 34.68 -8.18
N ALA A 358 3.77 35.58 -8.45
CA ALA A 358 3.74 36.89 -7.80
C ALA A 358 3.59 36.76 -6.27
N LEU A 359 2.75 35.85 -5.79
CA LEU A 359 2.60 35.54 -4.36
C LEU A 359 3.90 35.00 -3.77
N VAL A 360 4.58 34.08 -4.45
CA VAL A 360 5.89 33.54 -4.01
C VAL A 360 6.93 34.66 -3.84
N HIS A 361 7.05 35.57 -4.83
CA HIS A 361 7.98 36.69 -4.75
C HIS A 361 7.66 37.60 -3.57
N ARG A 362 6.38 37.95 -3.39
CA ARG A 362 5.94 38.78 -2.23
C ARG A 362 6.23 38.13 -0.88
N LEU A 363 6.10 36.82 -0.78
CA LEU A 363 6.46 36.05 0.44
C LEU A 363 7.96 36.12 0.71
N HIS A 364 8.80 35.96 -0.30
CA HIS A 364 10.26 36.07 -0.17
C HIS A 364 10.68 37.49 0.23
N ASP A 365 10.11 38.51 -0.40
CA ASP A 365 10.40 39.92 -0.07
C ASP A 365 9.99 40.22 1.38
N PHE A 366 8.84 39.73 1.80
CA PHE A 366 8.37 39.87 3.19
C PHE A 366 9.32 39.17 4.17
N CYS A 367 9.74 37.93 3.88
CA CYS A 367 10.68 37.18 4.71
C CYS A 367 12.03 37.91 4.85
N ALA A 368 12.53 38.49 3.76
CA ALA A 368 13.79 39.24 3.75
C ALA A 368 13.69 40.54 4.59
N ALA A 369 12.52 41.15 4.65
CA ALA A 369 12.29 42.38 5.42
C ALA A 369 11.81 42.14 6.87
N SER A 370 11.46 40.90 7.22
CA SER A 370 10.89 40.54 8.53
C SER A 370 11.96 40.53 9.62
N GLY A 371 11.67 41.16 10.75
CA GLY A 371 12.48 41.02 11.98
C GLY A 371 12.09 39.82 12.84
N ASP A 372 11.13 39.01 12.41
CA ASP A 372 10.65 37.80 13.10
C ASP A 372 11.16 36.56 12.35
N ASP A 373 12.26 35.98 12.83
CA ASP A 373 12.92 34.83 12.20
C ASP A 373 12.04 33.58 12.15
N ASP A 374 11.16 33.39 13.12
CA ASP A 374 10.29 32.23 13.18
C ASP A 374 9.17 32.31 12.14
N LEU A 375 8.57 33.48 12.01
CA LEU A 375 7.57 33.77 10.98
C LEU A 375 8.20 33.74 9.57
N ALA A 376 9.37 34.35 9.39
CA ALA A 376 10.09 34.34 8.13
C ALA A 376 10.42 32.90 7.68
N THR A 377 10.90 32.05 8.59
CA THR A 377 11.15 30.63 8.31
C THR A 377 9.88 29.90 7.84
N LEU A 378 8.74 30.17 8.49
CA LEU A 378 7.47 29.52 8.17
C LEU A 378 6.92 29.96 6.82
N LEU A 379 6.97 31.27 6.53
CA LEU A 379 6.50 31.81 5.26
C LEU A 379 7.43 31.47 4.07
N SER A 380 8.74 31.38 4.31
CA SER A 380 9.70 30.90 3.33
C SER A 380 9.39 29.45 2.92
N ALA A 381 9.08 28.57 3.89
CA ALA A 381 8.67 27.20 3.60
C ALA A 381 7.36 27.14 2.79
N ASP A 382 6.41 28.07 3.04
CA ASP A 382 5.19 28.19 2.25
C ASP A 382 5.48 28.66 0.81
N ALA A 383 6.39 29.63 0.65
CA ALA A 383 6.83 30.12 -0.65
C ALA A 383 7.54 29.02 -1.47
N ASP A 384 8.47 28.29 -0.86
CA ASP A 384 9.16 27.16 -1.49
C ASP A 384 8.18 26.07 -1.94
N ARG A 385 7.15 25.78 -1.10
CA ARG A 385 6.12 24.79 -1.42
C ARG A 385 5.22 25.25 -2.58
N LEU A 386 4.84 26.53 -2.60
CA LEU A 386 4.05 27.09 -3.72
C LEU A 386 4.86 27.07 -5.01
N LEU A 387 6.17 27.34 -4.94
CA LEU A 387 7.05 27.27 -6.11
C LEU A 387 7.22 25.84 -6.61
N ALA A 388 7.41 24.87 -5.72
CA ALA A 388 7.44 23.45 -6.07
C ALA A 388 6.14 23.02 -6.72
N PHE A 389 4.99 23.44 -6.16
CA PHE A 389 3.68 23.17 -6.72
C PHE A 389 3.49 23.78 -8.12
N ALA A 390 3.98 24.99 -8.36
CA ALA A 390 3.95 25.61 -9.69
C ALA A 390 4.77 24.80 -10.70
N ASN A 391 5.97 24.35 -10.33
CA ASN A 391 6.84 23.55 -11.19
C ASN A 391 6.21 22.17 -11.50
N GLU A 392 5.64 21.52 -10.50
CA GLU A 392 4.90 20.25 -10.67
C GLU A 392 3.71 20.43 -11.61
N ALA A 393 2.93 21.51 -11.42
CA ALA A 393 1.81 21.84 -12.28
C ALA A 393 2.26 22.08 -13.73
N ALA A 394 3.33 22.85 -13.93
CA ALA A 394 3.90 23.10 -15.25
C ALA A 394 4.37 21.80 -15.92
N PHE A 395 5.07 20.94 -15.20
CA PHE A 395 5.53 19.63 -15.69
C PHE A 395 4.35 18.74 -16.13
N VAL A 396 3.34 18.61 -15.26
CA VAL A 396 2.18 17.76 -15.56
C VAL A 396 1.37 18.31 -16.72
N VAL A 397 1.15 19.64 -16.78
CA VAL A 397 0.38 20.28 -17.87
C VAL A 397 1.10 20.18 -19.21
N ALA A 398 2.43 20.34 -19.22
CA ALA A 398 3.21 20.30 -20.45
C ALA A 398 3.15 18.93 -21.15
N GLY A 399 3.13 17.82 -20.40
CA GLY A 399 3.00 16.48 -20.95
C GLY A 399 4.10 16.10 -21.94
N GLU A 400 5.33 16.62 -21.79
CA GLU A 400 6.35 16.57 -22.85
C GLU A 400 7.17 15.26 -22.85
N LYS A 401 7.27 14.56 -21.71
CA LYS A 401 8.11 13.35 -21.55
C LYS A 401 7.31 12.07 -21.73
N GLU A 402 6.59 11.92 -22.85
CA GLU A 402 5.70 10.77 -23.11
C GLU A 402 6.44 9.42 -23.25
N ASP A 403 7.73 9.42 -23.49
CA ASP A 403 8.54 8.19 -23.52
C ASP A 403 8.81 7.62 -22.13
N ASP A 404 8.83 8.49 -21.13
CA ASP A 404 9.14 8.15 -19.75
C ASP A 404 7.93 8.24 -18.82
N TYR A 405 6.92 9.07 -19.14
CA TYR A 405 5.76 9.33 -18.32
C TYR A 405 4.44 9.14 -19.05
N VAL A 406 3.41 8.75 -18.32
CA VAL A 406 2.01 8.86 -18.75
C VAL A 406 1.33 9.98 -17.99
N TYR A 407 0.49 10.74 -18.70
CA TYR A 407 -0.25 11.87 -18.17
C TYR A 407 -1.75 11.62 -18.31
N TRP A 408 -2.52 12.01 -17.27
CA TRP A 408 -3.98 11.94 -17.35
C TRP A 408 -4.64 13.00 -16.48
N VAL A 409 -5.87 13.34 -16.85
CA VAL A 409 -6.81 14.07 -16.02
C VAL A 409 -7.80 13.08 -15.43
N GLU A 410 -8.09 13.25 -14.14
CA GLU A 410 -8.93 12.34 -13.39
C GLU A 410 -9.95 13.13 -12.55
N ARG A 411 -11.19 12.61 -12.49
CA ARG A 411 -12.24 13.11 -11.61
C ARG A 411 -12.31 12.23 -10.35
N VAL A 412 -11.90 12.80 -9.23
CA VAL A 412 -11.90 12.12 -7.93
C VAL A 412 -13.18 12.49 -7.17
N ARG A 413 -13.99 11.50 -6.82
CA ARG A 413 -15.16 11.69 -5.98
C ARG A 413 -14.76 11.70 -4.51
N VAL A 414 -15.09 12.76 -3.80
CA VAL A 414 -14.87 12.88 -2.35
C VAL A 414 -16.06 12.29 -1.60
N ASP A 415 -17.28 12.58 -2.08
CA ASP A 415 -18.53 12.05 -1.56
C ASP A 415 -19.60 11.99 -2.68
N ARG A 416 -20.84 11.69 -2.33
CA ARG A 416 -21.94 11.59 -3.31
C ARG A 416 -22.23 12.91 -4.07
N ARG A 417 -21.79 14.07 -3.56
CA ARG A 417 -22.09 15.41 -4.11
C ARG A 417 -20.86 16.17 -4.56
N ARG A 418 -19.66 15.82 -4.06
CA ARG A 418 -18.42 16.56 -4.33
C ARG A 418 -17.44 15.71 -5.09
N ALA A 419 -16.93 16.27 -6.16
CA ALA A 419 -15.80 15.73 -6.91
C ALA A 419 -14.83 16.86 -7.22
N HIS A 420 -13.55 16.57 -7.30
CA HIS A 420 -12.54 17.47 -7.80
C HIS A 420 -11.78 16.82 -8.96
N VAL A 421 -11.14 17.65 -9.74
CA VAL A 421 -10.29 17.23 -10.86
C VAL A 421 -8.85 17.32 -10.42
N ARG A 422 -8.05 16.31 -10.77
CA ARG A 422 -6.60 16.35 -10.65
C ARG A 422 -5.92 15.96 -11.95
N LEU A 423 -4.74 16.49 -12.15
CA LEU A 423 -3.81 16.08 -13.18
C LEU A 423 -2.75 15.20 -12.53
N VAL A 424 -2.36 14.15 -13.23
CA VAL A 424 -1.36 13.22 -12.74
C VAL A 424 -0.34 12.92 -13.84
N ALA A 425 0.92 12.84 -13.44
CA ALA A 425 2.00 12.29 -14.25
C ALA A 425 2.61 11.11 -13.50
N ALA A 426 2.72 9.96 -14.14
CA ALA A 426 3.35 8.78 -13.55
C ALA A 426 4.44 8.21 -14.45
N PRO A 427 5.59 7.78 -13.90
CA PRO A 427 6.65 7.17 -14.68
C PRO A 427 6.20 5.83 -15.27
N LEU A 428 6.56 5.57 -16.51
CA LEU A 428 6.29 4.29 -17.18
C LEU A 428 7.16 3.15 -16.67
N SER A 429 8.35 3.48 -16.19
CA SER A 429 9.28 2.56 -15.55
C SER A 429 9.89 3.21 -14.33
N VAL A 430 10.06 2.45 -13.26
CA VAL A 430 10.74 2.87 -12.02
C VAL A 430 12.01 2.06 -11.78
N ALA A 431 12.37 1.22 -12.73
CA ALA A 431 13.48 0.26 -12.60
C ALA A 431 14.81 0.94 -12.32
N LYS A 432 15.10 2.01 -13.05
CA LYS A 432 16.36 2.75 -12.91
C LYS A 432 16.41 3.48 -11.57
N GLU A 433 15.33 4.15 -11.19
CA GLU A 433 15.23 4.87 -9.93
C GLU A 433 15.40 3.91 -8.73
N LEU A 434 14.73 2.75 -8.77
CA LEU A 434 14.89 1.73 -7.73
C LEU A 434 16.33 1.20 -7.69
N ALA A 435 16.94 0.92 -8.85
CA ALA A 435 18.32 0.42 -8.92
C ALA A 435 19.34 1.41 -8.39
N ASP A 436 19.22 2.69 -8.74
CA ASP A 436 20.22 3.71 -8.42
C ASP A 436 19.97 4.31 -7.02
N VAL A 437 18.73 4.66 -6.70
CA VAL A 437 18.41 5.40 -5.48
C VAL A 437 18.19 4.46 -4.29
N LEU A 438 17.53 3.33 -4.52
CA LEU A 438 17.17 2.42 -3.41
C LEU A 438 18.25 1.36 -3.17
N TYR A 439 18.57 0.54 -4.19
CA TYR A 439 19.49 -0.59 -4.00
C TYR A 439 20.95 -0.14 -4.01
N GLY A 440 21.33 0.81 -4.89
CA GLY A 440 22.71 1.27 -5.04
C GLY A 440 23.31 1.89 -3.78
N ALA A 441 22.46 2.37 -2.87
CA ALA A 441 22.86 2.94 -1.58
C ALA A 441 22.92 1.89 -0.44
N LYS A 442 22.64 0.60 -0.70
CA LYS A 442 22.59 -0.46 0.32
C LYS A 442 23.61 -1.56 0.05
N ASP A 443 24.20 -2.08 1.11
CA ASP A 443 25.12 -3.22 1.00
C ASP A 443 24.38 -4.50 0.59
N SER A 444 23.15 -4.71 1.12
CA SER A 444 22.31 -5.85 0.77
C SER A 444 20.85 -5.48 0.83
N ALA A 445 20.14 -5.71 -0.26
CA ALA A 445 18.68 -5.62 -0.36
C ALA A 445 18.12 -7.01 -0.66
N VAL A 446 17.11 -7.42 0.12
CA VAL A 446 16.39 -8.69 -0.06
C VAL A 446 14.96 -8.37 -0.49
N LEU A 447 14.60 -8.74 -1.71
CA LEU A 447 13.23 -8.65 -2.22
C LEU A 447 12.56 -10.01 -2.05
N CYS A 448 11.51 -10.09 -1.27
CA CYS A 448 10.78 -11.34 -1.09
C CYS A 448 9.29 -11.18 -1.31
N SER A 449 8.68 -12.19 -1.92
CA SER A 449 7.23 -12.26 -2.15
C SER A 449 6.79 -13.69 -2.46
N ALA A 450 5.49 -13.94 -2.39
CA ALA A 450 4.91 -15.20 -2.84
C ALA A 450 4.86 -15.32 -4.38
N THR A 451 4.94 -14.20 -5.11
CA THR A 451 4.70 -14.14 -6.56
C THR A 451 5.66 -13.15 -7.22
N LEU A 452 6.84 -13.62 -7.60
CA LEU A 452 7.86 -12.84 -8.33
C LEU A 452 8.21 -13.47 -9.69
N ARG A 453 7.79 -14.71 -9.94
CA ARG A 453 8.03 -15.39 -11.19
C ARG A 453 6.77 -15.44 -12.06
N VAL A 454 6.98 -15.36 -13.36
CA VAL A 454 6.00 -15.72 -14.37
C VAL A 454 6.45 -17.05 -15.01
N GLY A 455 5.67 -18.10 -14.81
CA GLY A 455 6.15 -19.46 -15.05
C GLY A 455 7.30 -19.82 -14.08
N ASN A 456 8.48 -20.12 -14.63
CA ASN A 456 9.67 -20.46 -13.85
C ASN A 456 10.74 -19.36 -13.89
N ASP A 457 10.40 -18.14 -14.30
CA ASP A 457 11.35 -17.10 -14.62
C ASP A 457 11.11 -15.81 -13.79
N PHE A 458 12.17 -15.26 -13.22
CA PHE A 458 12.16 -13.98 -12.49
C PHE A 458 12.27 -12.77 -13.42
N ARG A 459 12.73 -12.94 -14.68
CA ARG A 459 13.10 -11.83 -15.59
C ARG A 459 12.05 -10.75 -15.71
N TYR A 460 10.77 -11.12 -15.75
CA TYR A 460 9.70 -10.14 -15.85
C TYR A 460 9.71 -9.16 -14.67
N MET A 461 9.66 -9.66 -13.43
CA MET A 461 9.67 -8.82 -12.23
C MET A 461 11.02 -8.18 -11.96
N ALA A 462 12.11 -8.90 -12.24
CA ALA A 462 13.46 -8.38 -12.05
C ALA A 462 13.71 -7.14 -12.93
N ARG A 463 13.29 -7.16 -14.21
CA ARG A 463 13.36 -6.02 -15.12
C ARG A 463 12.57 -4.83 -14.59
N ARG A 464 11.34 -5.04 -14.17
CA ARG A 464 10.44 -3.99 -13.69
C ARG A 464 10.90 -3.36 -12.37
N LEU A 465 11.57 -4.15 -11.54
CA LEU A 465 12.13 -3.71 -10.27
C LEU A 465 13.61 -3.25 -10.36
N GLY A 466 14.21 -3.23 -11.54
CA GLY A 466 15.63 -2.86 -11.71
C GLY A 466 16.62 -3.81 -11.04
N ALA A 467 16.24 -5.10 -10.95
CA ALA A 467 16.98 -6.13 -10.22
C ALA A 467 17.73 -7.13 -11.13
N GLU A 468 17.63 -7.01 -12.48
CA GLU A 468 18.14 -8.03 -13.43
C GLU A 468 19.64 -8.33 -13.25
N GLU A 469 20.48 -7.34 -13.13
CA GLU A 469 21.94 -7.48 -13.16
C GLU A 469 22.59 -7.54 -11.77
N ARG A 470 21.84 -7.14 -10.73
CA ARG A 470 22.40 -6.90 -9.38
C ARG A 470 21.97 -7.96 -8.36
N PHE A 471 20.97 -8.76 -8.68
CA PHE A 471 20.36 -9.66 -7.72
C PHE A 471 20.62 -11.14 -8.06
N ARG A 472 20.89 -11.92 -7.02
CA ARG A 472 20.76 -13.38 -7.10
C ARG A 472 19.30 -13.77 -6.93
N PHE A 473 18.90 -14.91 -7.48
CA PHE A 473 17.51 -15.38 -7.48
C PHE A 473 17.40 -16.70 -6.74
N LEU A 474 16.36 -16.81 -5.91
CA LEU A 474 16.04 -18.04 -5.16
C LEU A 474 14.55 -18.34 -5.24
N THR A 475 14.21 -19.60 -5.41
CA THR A 475 12.85 -20.12 -5.22
C THR A 475 12.83 -21.02 -4.01
N ALA A 476 12.11 -20.61 -2.95
CA ALA A 476 11.88 -21.44 -1.76
C ALA A 476 10.65 -22.33 -2.00
N ALA A 477 10.82 -23.63 -1.86
CA ALA A 477 9.76 -24.60 -2.11
C ALA A 477 8.63 -24.47 -1.10
N SER A 478 7.37 -24.54 -1.57
CA SER A 478 6.21 -24.59 -0.69
C SER A 478 6.14 -25.95 0.05
N PRO A 479 5.78 -25.96 1.36
CA PRO A 479 5.63 -27.19 2.12
C PRO A 479 4.31 -27.92 1.86
N PHE A 480 3.44 -27.39 1.01
CA PHE A 480 2.08 -27.87 0.83
C PHE A 480 1.92 -28.86 -0.32
N ASP A 481 1.11 -29.89 -0.10
CA ASP A 481 0.69 -30.84 -1.13
C ASP A 481 -0.62 -30.34 -1.79
N TYR A 482 -0.48 -29.37 -2.70
CA TYR A 482 -1.63 -28.77 -3.38
C TYR A 482 -2.48 -29.76 -4.15
N PHE A 483 -1.91 -30.90 -4.59
CA PHE A 483 -2.69 -31.93 -5.30
C PHE A 483 -3.73 -32.60 -4.39
N ARG A 484 -3.45 -32.67 -3.08
CA ARG A 484 -4.37 -33.24 -2.10
C ARG A 484 -5.19 -32.18 -1.36
N GLN A 485 -4.66 -30.97 -1.25
CA GLN A 485 -5.24 -29.90 -0.43
C GLN A 485 -6.16 -28.96 -1.21
N ALA A 486 -5.98 -28.81 -2.54
CA ALA A 486 -6.69 -27.84 -3.35
C ALA A 486 -7.38 -28.51 -4.55
N LEU A 487 -8.71 -28.51 -4.57
CA LEU A 487 -9.48 -28.86 -5.75
C LEU A 487 -9.69 -27.59 -6.59
N VAL A 488 -9.19 -27.56 -7.83
CA VAL A 488 -9.34 -26.38 -8.72
C VAL A 488 -10.30 -26.73 -9.85
N LEU A 489 -11.41 -26.02 -9.92
CA LEU A 489 -12.48 -26.24 -10.89
C LEU A 489 -12.63 -25.02 -11.81
N ALA A 490 -12.84 -25.29 -13.10
CA ALA A 490 -13.06 -24.27 -14.12
C ALA A 490 -14.32 -24.62 -14.94
N PRO A 491 -15.48 -24.01 -14.61
CA PRO A 491 -16.70 -24.15 -15.40
C PRO A 491 -16.50 -23.57 -16.80
N ASP A 492 -16.79 -24.37 -17.85
CA ASP A 492 -16.72 -23.91 -19.25
C ASP A 492 -18.10 -23.53 -19.82
N TYR A 493 -19.17 -23.81 -19.07
CA TYR A 493 -20.55 -23.53 -19.45
C TYR A 493 -21.02 -22.12 -19.15
N LEU A 494 -20.23 -21.31 -18.39
CA LEU A 494 -20.58 -19.94 -18.11
C LEU A 494 -20.35 -19.03 -19.33
N PRO A 495 -21.16 -17.97 -19.50
CA PRO A 495 -20.93 -16.98 -20.55
C PRO A 495 -19.52 -16.34 -20.43
N ASP A 496 -18.95 -15.90 -21.54
CA ASP A 496 -17.67 -15.16 -21.53
C ASP A 496 -17.90 -13.75 -20.93
N PRO A 497 -17.26 -13.39 -19.79
CA PRO A 497 -17.51 -12.12 -19.11
C PRO A 497 -17.07 -10.88 -19.92
N ALA A 498 -16.34 -11.06 -21.01
CA ALA A 498 -15.96 -9.96 -21.90
C ALA A 498 -16.91 -9.83 -23.11
N ALA A 499 -17.41 -10.96 -23.62
CA ALA A 499 -18.30 -10.98 -24.76
C ALA A 499 -19.77 -10.82 -24.37
N GLU A 500 -20.18 -11.36 -23.20
CA GLU A 500 -21.55 -11.44 -22.75
C GLU A 500 -21.72 -10.97 -21.28
N PRO A 501 -21.31 -9.74 -20.94
CA PRO A 501 -21.28 -9.27 -19.54
C PRO A 501 -22.66 -9.25 -18.87
N GLU A 502 -23.73 -9.00 -19.61
CA GLU A 502 -25.10 -8.96 -19.08
C GLU A 502 -25.62 -10.36 -18.72
N ALA A 503 -25.26 -11.37 -19.50
CA ALA A 503 -25.64 -12.77 -19.23
C ALA A 503 -24.76 -13.37 -18.13
N TYR A 504 -23.51 -12.90 -18.00
CA TYR A 504 -22.51 -13.45 -17.08
C TYR A 504 -22.88 -13.21 -15.61
N ALA A 505 -23.34 -12.02 -15.22
CA ALA A 505 -23.61 -11.70 -13.83
C ALA A 505 -24.73 -12.56 -13.20
N PRO A 506 -25.89 -12.77 -13.84
CA PRO A 506 -26.92 -13.68 -13.32
C PRO A 506 -26.47 -15.14 -13.28
N ALA A 507 -25.78 -15.62 -14.32
CA ALA A 507 -25.26 -17.00 -14.39
C ALA A 507 -24.22 -17.28 -13.31
N LEU A 508 -23.35 -16.30 -13.05
CA LEU A 508 -22.39 -16.35 -11.96
C LEU A 508 -23.07 -16.37 -10.59
N ALA A 509 -24.08 -15.52 -10.37
CA ALA A 509 -24.81 -15.47 -9.09
C ALA A 509 -25.45 -16.81 -8.74
N GLU A 510 -26.10 -17.47 -9.71
CA GLU A 510 -26.71 -18.80 -9.54
C GLU A 510 -25.64 -19.87 -9.26
N THR A 511 -24.53 -19.83 -9.98
CA THR A 511 -23.39 -20.73 -9.78
C THR A 511 -22.77 -20.53 -8.39
N LEU A 512 -22.58 -19.29 -7.94
CA LEU A 512 -22.05 -18.96 -6.61
C LEU A 512 -22.96 -19.51 -5.50
N ALA A 513 -24.28 -19.36 -5.60
CA ALA A 513 -25.21 -19.90 -4.61
C ALA A 513 -25.00 -21.41 -4.43
N ARG A 514 -24.91 -22.16 -5.53
CA ARG A 514 -24.70 -23.62 -5.51
C ARG A 514 -23.31 -24.01 -5.00
N VAL A 515 -22.25 -23.31 -5.42
CA VAL A 515 -20.87 -23.55 -4.96
C VAL A 515 -20.77 -23.27 -3.45
N CYS A 516 -21.28 -22.12 -3.01
CA CYS A 516 -21.23 -21.72 -1.60
C CYS A 516 -22.07 -22.66 -0.71
N ALA A 517 -23.21 -23.13 -1.20
CA ALA A 517 -23.99 -24.14 -0.49
C ALA A 517 -23.22 -25.46 -0.32
N ALA A 518 -22.56 -25.94 -1.39
CA ALA A 518 -21.77 -27.17 -1.39
C ALA A 518 -20.51 -27.07 -0.50
N THR A 519 -19.91 -25.90 -0.38
CA THR A 519 -18.72 -25.65 0.45
C THR A 519 -19.06 -25.14 1.86
N GLN A 520 -20.31 -25.27 2.31
CA GLN A 520 -20.80 -24.74 3.58
C GLN A 520 -20.60 -23.22 3.76
N ALA A 521 -20.54 -22.50 2.65
CA ALA A 521 -20.53 -21.04 2.52
C ALA A 521 -19.33 -20.27 3.08
N ARG A 522 -18.26 -20.90 3.50
CA ARG A 522 -17.03 -20.24 3.95
C ARG A 522 -16.22 -19.78 2.72
N ALA A 523 -16.74 -18.79 2.00
CA ALA A 523 -16.26 -18.44 0.66
C ALA A 523 -15.82 -16.98 0.55
N LEU A 524 -14.70 -16.79 -0.17
CA LEU A 524 -14.19 -15.49 -0.63
C LEU A 524 -14.31 -15.44 -2.16
N VAL A 525 -15.08 -14.49 -2.67
CA VAL A 525 -15.25 -14.26 -4.10
C VAL A 525 -14.45 -13.01 -4.51
N LEU A 526 -13.48 -13.19 -5.39
CA LEU A 526 -12.54 -12.17 -5.84
C LEU A 526 -12.99 -11.58 -7.19
N PHE A 527 -13.29 -10.30 -7.17
CA PHE A 527 -13.66 -9.52 -8.34
C PHE A 527 -12.55 -8.60 -8.83
N THR A 528 -12.55 -8.29 -10.12
CA THR A 528 -11.60 -7.35 -10.75
C THR A 528 -12.13 -5.93 -10.84
N SER A 529 -13.44 -5.71 -10.63
CA SER A 529 -14.06 -4.39 -10.60
C SER A 529 -15.22 -4.33 -9.62
N TYR A 530 -15.46 -3.16 -9.04
CA TYR A 530 -16.64 -2.89 -8.21
C TYR A 530 -17.93 -2.98 -9.00
N GLU A 531 -17.94 -2.57 -10.27
CA GLU A 531 -19.11 -2.64 -11.14
C GLU A 531 -19.62 -4.07 -11.28
N MET A 532 -18.74 -5.02 -11.64
CA MET A 532 -19.10 -6.44 -11.74
C MET A 532 -19.51 -7.00 -10.37
N MET A 533 -18.77 -6.67 -9.31
CA MET A 533 -19.07 -7.13 -7.96
C MET A 533 -20.49 -6.72 -7.55
N ASN A 534 -20.87 -5.47 -7.76
CA ASN A 534 -22.20 -4.95 -7.43
C ASN A 534 -23.30 -5.56 -8.31
N ALA A 535 -23.03 -5.76 -9.61
CA ALA A 535 -23.99 -6.41 -10.50
C ALA A 535 -24.27 -7.86 -10.07
N VAL A 536 -23.22 -8.62 -9.73
CA VAL A 536 -23.35 -10.00 -9.24
C VAL A 536 -24.01 -10.02 -7.85
N ALA A 537 -23.70 -9.09 -6.96
CA ALA A 537 -24.32 -8.99 -5.64
C ALA A 537 -25.84 -8.74 -5.75
N ALA A 538 -26.24 -7.84 -6.64
CA ALA A 538 -27.67 -7.59 -6.91
C ALA A 538 -28.38 -8.84 -7.47
N ALA A 539 -27.75 -9.57 -8.38
CA ALA A 539 -28.30 -10.80 -8.95
C ALA A 539 -28.32 -11.97 -7.94
N ALA A 540 -27.40 -11.97 -6.97
CA ALA A 540 -27.25 -13.04 -5.98
C ALA A 540 -28.29 -12.99 -4.85
N ALA A 541 -29.01 -11.90 -4.65
CA ALA A 541 -29.94 -11.72 -3.53
C ALA A 541 -30.96 -12.89 -3.40
N GLY A 542 -31.69 -13.21 -4.46
CA GLY A 542 -32.67 -14.31 -4.47
C GLY A 542 -32.04 -15.70 -4.36
N PRO A 543 -31.01 -16.06 -5.18
CA PRO A 543 -30.33 -17.32 -5.04
C PRO A 543 -29.71 -17.56 -3.66
N PHE A 544 -29.12 -16.53 -3.04
CA PHE A 544 -28.47 -16.64 -1.71
C PHE A 544 -29.49 -16.78 -0.58
N GLU A 545 -30.63 -16.09 -0.69
CA GLU A 545 -31.72 -16.24 0.27
C GLU A 545 -32.25 -17.67 0.30
N LYS A 546 -32.44 -18.30 -0.87
CA LYS A 546 -32.90 -19.72 -0.98
C LYS A 546 -31.93 -20.68 -0.29
N GLU A 547 -30.64 -20.41 -0.34
CA GLU A 547 -29.60 -21.25 0.27
C GLU A 547 -29.22 -20.80 1.70
N ALA A 548 -29.95 -19.84 2.29
CA ALA A 548 -29.68 -19.26 3.60
C ALA A 548 -28.20 -18.80 3.76
N LEU A 549 -27.67 -18.10 2.75
CA LEU A 549 -26.32 -17.56 2.71
C LEU A 549 -26.31 -16.10 3.14
N THR A 550 -25.34 -15.71 3.97
CA THR A 550 -25.11 -14.31 4.35
C THR A 550 -24.07 -13.71 3.43
N LEU A 551 -24.45 -12.68 2.67
CA LEU A 551 -23.53 -11.96 1.76
C LEU A 551 -22.97 -10.72 2.43
N LEU A 552 -21.64 -10.59 2.39
CA LEU A 552 -20.89 -9.37 2.74
C LEU A 552 -20.28 -8.77 1.48
N VAL A 553 -20.63 -7.53 1.15
CA VAL A 553 -20.13 -6.85 -0.06
C VAL A 553 -19.21 -5.69 0.35
N GLN A 554 -18.01 -5.66 -0.22
CA GLN A 554 -17.08 -4.58 0.01
C GLN A 554 -17.65 -3.23 -0.43
N GLY A 555 -17.59 -2.23 0.45
CA GLY A 555 -18.11 -0.88 0.19
C GLY A 555 -19.53 -0.63 0.74
N GLU A 556 -20.18 -1.62 1.37
CA GLU A 556 -21.51 -1.50 1.99
C GLU A 556 -21.43 -1.23 3.51
N GLY A 557 -20.61 -0.26 3.92
CA GLY A 557 -20.61 0.27 5.30
C GLY A 557 -19.74 -0.48 6.31
N MET A 558 -19.25 -1.69 6.01
CA MET A 558 -18.32 -2.42 6.87
C MET A 558 -16.87 -2.14 6.48
N SER A 559 -15.99 -2.00 7.49
CA SER A 559 -14.55 -1.97 7.23
C SER A 559 -14.05 -3.35 6.75
N ARG A 560 -12.92 -3.36 6.03
CA ARG A 560 -12.29 -4.60 5.58
C ARG A 560 -11.96 -5.55 6.74
N GLU A 561 -11.48 -4.99 7.84
CA GLU A 561 -11.15 -5.73 9.06
C GLU A 561 -12.41 -6.38 9.66
N ALA A 562 -13.52 -5.62 9.77
CA ALA A 562 -14.81 -6.13 10.27
C ALA A 562 -15.36 -7.26 9.38
N MET A 563 -15.27 -7.10 8.05
CA MET A 563 -15.68 -8.15 7.10
C MET A 563 -14.83 -9.43 7.25
N THR A 564 -13.50 -9.25 7.41
CA THR A 564 -12.58 -10.38 7.62
C THR A 564 -12.88 -11.09 8.95
N GLN A 565 -13.19 -10.37 10.01
CA GLN A 565 -13.59 -10.93 11.30
C GLN A 565 -14.93 -11.66 11.21
N ALA A 566 -15.90 -11.08 10.49
CA ALA A 566 -17.19 -11.73 10.26
C ALA A 566 -17.04 -13.07 9.50
N LEU A 567 -16.14 -13.12 8.50
CA LEU A 567 -15.81 -14.36 7.80
C LEU A 567 -15.16 -15.38 8.74
N LYS A 568 -14.23 -14.94 9.62
CA LYS A 568 -13.56 -15.79 10.63
C LYS A 568 -14.50 -16.29 11.72
N ALA A 569 -15.50 -15.51 12.08
CA ALA A 569 -16.49 -15.92 13.07
C ALA A 569 -17.34 -17.14 12.63
N GLY A 570 -17.26 -17.49 11.36
CA GLY A 570 -17.95 -18.64 10.80
C GLY A 570 -19.39 -18.32 10.39
N GLY A 571 -20.24 -19.36 10.33
CA GLY A 571 -21.59 -19.23 9.76
C GLY A 571 -21.59 -19.46 8.24
N ARG A 572 -22.75 -19.27 7.62
CA ARG A 572 -22.93 -19.40 6.16
C ARG A 572 -22.59 -18.07 5.46
N THR A 573 -21.36 -17.61 5.64
CA THR A 573 -20.91 -16.27 5.20
C THR A 573 -20.11 -16.34 3.90
N VAL A 574 -20.51 -15.52 2.94
CA VAL A 574 -19.82 -15.32 1.65
C VAL A 574 -19.38 -13.86 1.57
N LEU A 575 -18.09 -13.65 1.30
CA LEU A 575 -17.52 -12.33 1.19
C LEU A 575 -17.19 -12.01 -0.28
N PHE A 576 -17.78 -10.93 -0.81
CA PHE A 576 -17.43 -10.37 -2.11
C PHE A 576 -16.41 -9.26 -1.93
N GLY A 577 -15.21 -9.43 -2.52
CA GLY A 577 -14.11 -8.49 -2.44
C GLY A 577 -13.51 -8.13 -3.79
N ALA A 578 -13.18 -6.85 -3.96
CA ALA A 578 -12.45 -6.33 -5.11
C ALA A 578 -10.95 -6.18 -4.77
N GLN A 579 -10.21 -5.34 -5.47
CA GLN A 579 -8.73 -5.22 -5.44
C GLN A 579 -8.06 -5.44 -4.07
N SER A 580 -8.57 -4.80 -3.01
CA SER A 580 -7.96 -4.90 -1.67
C SER A 580 -8.07 -6.29 -1.02
N PHE A 581 -8.93 -7.17 -1.52
CA PHE A 581 -9.09 -8.54 -1.03
C PHE A 581 -8.22 -9.56 -1.78
N TRP A 582 -7.66 -9.17 -2.94
CA TRP A 582 -6.67 -10.01 -3.62
C TRP A 582 -5.39 -10.14 -2.81
N GLU A 583 -5.09 -9.14 -1.96
CA GLU A 583 -3.90 -9.08 -1.12
C GLU A 583 -4.23 -8.83 0.36
N GLY A 584 -3.37 -9.31 1.26
CA GLY A 584 -3.42 -8.94 2.68
C GLY A 584 -4.62 -9.43 3.50
N VAL A 585 -5.42 -10.38 2.99
CA VAL A 585 -6.44 -11.09 3.79
C VAL A 585 -5.83 -12.36 4.33
N ASP A 586 -5.75 -12.45 5.66
CA ASP A 586 -5.27 -13.64 6.36
C ASP A 586 -6.45 -14.33 7.07
N VAL A 587 -7.01 -15.32 6.37
CA VAL A 587 -8.03 -16.23 6.90
C VAL A 587 -7.50 -17.64 6.73
N ALA A 588 -7.13 -18.28 7.82
CA ALA A 588 -6.57 -19.62 7.83
C ALA A 588 -7.60 -20.64 8.33
N GLY A 589 -7.36 -21.88 7.99
CA GLY A 589 -8.12 -23.04 8.50
C GLY A 589 -9.53 -23.12 7.93
N GLU A 590 -10.40 -23.74 8.70
CA GLU A 590 -11.78 -24.00 8.29
C GLU A 590 -12.64 -22.75 8.03
N ALA A 591 -12.15 -21.56 8.39
CA ALA A 591 -12.88 -20.31 8.16
C ALA A 591 -12.93 -19.90 6.68
N LEU A 592 -12.07 -20.46 5.82
CA LEU A 592 -12.07 -20.23 4.38
C LEU A 592 -11.86 -21.57 3.64
N SER A 593 -12.94 -22.19 3.21
CA SER A 593 -12.93 -23.46 2.46
C SER A 593 -13.10 -23.29 0.96
N CYS A 594 -13.46 -22.08 0.51
CA CYS A 594 -13.69 -21.81 -0.92
C CYS A 594 -13.16 -20.44 -1.32
N VAL A 595 -12.42 -20.39 -2.42
CA VAL A 595 -12.04 -19.15 -3.11
C VAL A 595 -12.59 -19.18 -4.52
N VAL A 596 -13.33 -18.15 -4.90
CA VAL A 596 -13.84 -18.01 -6.26
C VAL A 596 -13.13 -16.83 -6.93
N ILE A 597 -12.54 -17.10 -8.09
CA ILE A 597 -11.98 -16.06 -8.95
C ILE A 597 -13.01 -15.78 -10.04
N ALA A 598 -13.75 -14.69 -9.86
CA ALA A 598 -14.89 -14.35 -10.72
C ALA A 598 -14.48 -14.04 -12.16
N ARG A 599 -13.31 -13.46 -12.35
CA ARG A 599 -12.75 -13.13 -13.68
C ARG A 599 -11.23 -13.19 -13.65
N LEU A 600 -10.61 -13.58 -14.76
CA LEU A 600 -9.15 -13.51 -14.90
C LEU A 600 -8.69 -12.05 -14.70
N PRO A 601 -7.68 -11.81 -13.81
CA PRO A 601 -7.38 -10.49 -13.31
C PRO A 601 -6.51 -9.63 -14.25
N PHE A 602 -6.96 -9.49 -15.50
CA PHE A 602 -6.40 -8.50 -16.41
C PHE A 602 -6.68 -7.09 -15.91
N ALA A 603 -5.82 -6.15 -16.26
CA ALA A 603 -6.02 -4.72 -15.97
C ALA A 603 -7.35 -4.24 -16.58
N GLN A 604 -7.97 -3.25 -15.91
CA GLN A 604 -9.19 -2.64 -16.41
C GLN A 604 -8.90 -1.87 -17.70
N VAL A 605 -9.84 -1.89 -18.63
CA VAL A 605 -9.79 -1.05 -19.82
C VAL A 605 -9.90 0.41 -19.38
N GLY A 606 -9.01 1.27 -19.89
CA GLY A 606 -8.96 2.68 -19.49
C GLY A 606 -8.01 2.98 -18.32
N ASP A 607 -7.31 1.98 -17.77
CA ASP A 607 -6.21 2.24 -16.81
C ASP A 607 -5.06 2.95 -17.54
N PRO A 608 -4.75 4.21 -17.20
CA PRO A 608 -3.79 5.02 -17.97
C PRO A 608 -2.38 4.46 -17.93
N ILE A 609 -1.95 3.87 -16.81
CA ILE A 609 -0.62 3.30 -16.66
C ILE A 609 -0.51 2.00 -17.45
N ALA A 610 -1.50 1.12 -17.34
CA ALA A 610 -1.51 -0.15 -18.04
C ALA A 610 -1.53 0.03 -19.57
N GLU A 611 -2.34 0.97 -20.06
CA GLU A 611 -2.39 1.30 -21.49
C GLU A 611 -1.06 1.86 -21.99
N ALA A 612 -0.47 2.82 -21.27
CA ALA A 612 0.78 3.45 -21.68
C ALA A 612 1.97 2.47 -21.66
N ARG A 613 2.03 1.59 -20.66
CA ARG A 613 3.03 0.52 -20.61
C ARG A 613 2.84 -0.50 -21.74
N SER A 614 1.60 -0.85 -22.06
CA SER A 614 1.30 -1.70 -23.22
C SER A 614 1.78 -1.08 -24.53
N GLU A 615 1.53 0.22 -24.73
CA GLU A 615 1.99 0.95 -25.92
C GLU A 615 3.51 1.06 -25.98
N LYS A 616 4.19 1.25 -24.84
CA LYS A 616 5.65 1.24 -24.74
C LYS A 616 6.22 -0.10 -25.20
N VAL A 617 5.67 -1.22 -24.71
CA VAL A 617 6.06 -2.57 -25.14
C VAL A 617 5.89 -2.75 -26.65
N GLN A 618 4.79 -2.24 -27.22
CA GLN A 618 4.55 -2.30 -28.66
C GLN A 618 5.56 -1.47 -29.45
N ARG A 619 5.89 -0.26 -28.99
CA ARG A 619 6.92 0.60 -29.62
C ARG A 619 8.31 -0.03 -29.59
N GLU A 620 8.61 -0.80 -28.55
CA GLU A 620 9.86 -1.55 -28.38
C GLU A 620 9.87 -2.88 -29.17
N GLY A 621 8.82 -3.16 -29.97
CA GLY A 621 8.71 -4.35 -30.81
C GLY A 621 8.19 -5.59 -30.11
N GLY A 622 7.76 -5.48 -28.85
CA GLY A 622 7.16 -6.56 -28.07
C GLY A 622 5.65 -6.69 -28.30
N SER A 623 5.08 -7.72 -27.68
CA SER A 623 3.64 -7.95 -27.69
C SER A 623 2.99 -7.40 -26.41
N PRO A 624 2.15 -6.37 -26.46
CA PRO A 624 1.45 -5.81 -25.29
C PRO A 624 0.75 -6.88 -24.45
N PHE A 625 0.16 -7.85 -25.11
CA PHE A 625 -0.54 -8.94 -24.43
C PHE A 625 0.42 -9.94 -23.77
N ARG A 626 1.39 -10.49 -24.53
CA ARG A 626 2.28 -11.55 -24.04
C ARG A 626 3.35 -11.06 -23.07
N ASP A 627 3.88 -9.85 -23.33
CA ASP A 627 5.05 -9.34 -22.61
C ASP A 627 4.67 -8.39 -21.47
N TYR A 628 3.37 -8.00 -21.36
CA TYR A 628 2.88 -7.16 -20.28
C TYR A 628 1.57 -7.65 -19.65
N ALA A 629 0.43 -7.62 -20.37
CA ALA A 629 -0.88 -7.85 -19.78
C ALA A 629 -1.06 -9.26 -19.19
N LEU A 630 -0.57 -10.30 -19.89
CA LEU A 630 -0.67 -11.68 -19.43
C LEU A 630 0.22 -11.98 -18.22
N PRO A 631 1.50 -11.56 -18.16
CA PRO A 631 2.33 -11.67 -16.96
C PRO A 631 1.71 -11.03 -15.73
N GLU A 632 1.21 -9.80 -15.83
CA GLU A 632 0.55 -9.09 -14.74
C GLU A 632 -0.68 -9.87 -14.22
N ALA A 633 -1.52 -10.32 -15.15
CA ALA A 633 -2.69 -11.10 -14.79
C ALA A 633 -2.34 -12.43 -14.11
N VAL A 634 -1.28 -13.09 -14.55
CA VAL A 634 -0.80 -14.36 -13.94
C VAL A 634 -0.30 -14.15 -12.52
N ILE A 635 0.46 -13.07 -12.25
CA ILE A 635 0.92 -12.74 -10.90
C ILE A 635 -0.27 -12.56 -9.97
N ARG A 636 -1.26 -11.73 -10.36
CA ARG A 636 -2.47 -11.51 -9.57
C ARG A 636 -3.30 -12.79 -9.39
N PHE A 637 -3.43 -13.59 -10.42
CA PHE A 637 -4.13 -14.88 -10.35
C PHE A 637 -3.50 -15.81 -9.30
N ARG A 638 -2.17 -15.93 -9.28
CA ARG A 638 -1.43 -16.69 -8.27
C ARG A 638 -1.65 -16.17 -6.85
N GLN A 639 -1.77 -14.86 -6.67
CA GLN A 639 -2.10 -14.24 -5.38
C GLN A 639 -3.50 -14.66 -4.89
N GLY A 640 -4.50 -14.60 -5.78
CA GLY A 640 -5.86 -15.06 -5.50
C GLY A 640 -5.91 -16.55 -5.13
N PHE A 641 -5.22 -17.41 -5.91
CA PHE A 641 -5.09 -18.83 -5.60
C PHE A 641 -4.44 -19.08 -4.24
N GLY A 642 -3.40 -18.32 -3.90
CA GLY A 642 -2.67 -18.44 -2.65
C GLY A 642 -3.46 -18.03 -1.38
N ARG A 643 -4.72 -17.57 -1.51
CA ARG A 643 -5.57 -17.27 -0.34
C ARG A 643 -6.08 -18.51 0.36
N LEU A 644 -6.23 -19.64 -0.34
CA LEU A 644 -6.91 -20.82 0.17
C LEU A 644 -6.06 -21.63 1.17
N ILE A 645 -4.83 -21.99 0.82
CA ILE A 645 -3.99 -22.92 1.61
C ILE A 645 -2.94 -22.13 2.40
N ARG A 646 -2.97 -22.25 3.74
CA ARG A 646 -2.11 -21.57 4.71
C ARG A 646 -1.34 -22.51 5.63
N THR A 647 -1.93 -23.68 5.89
CA THR A 647 -1.39 -24.73 6.74
C THR A 647 -1.39 -26.09 6.05
N LYS A 648 -0.65 -27.07 6.58
CA LYS A 648 -0.64 -28.44 6.05
C LYS A 648 -1.97 -29.16 6.21
N SER A 649 -2.81 -28.72 7.13
CA SER A 649 -4.14 -29.28 7.38
C SER A 649 -5.25 -28.61 6.56
N ASP A 650 -4.99 -27.44 5.96
CA ASP A 650 -6.00 -26.74 5.16
C ASP A 650 -6.36 -27.56 3.92
N ARG A 651 -7.65 -27.56 3.60
CA ARG A 651 -8.20 -28.19 2.42
C ARG A 651 -9.35 -27.34 1.90
N GLY A 652 -9.46 -27.20 0.57
CA GLY A 652 -10.56 -26.41 0.03
C GLY A 652 -10.61 -26.36 -1.47
N VAL A 653 -11.57 -25.58 -1.97
CA VAL A 653 -11.90 -25.51 -3.39
C VAL A 653 -11.58 -24.13 -3.95
N VAL A 654 -10.94 -24.09 -5.11
CA VAL A 654 -10.81 -22.88 -5.93
C VAL A 654 -11.69 -23.04 -7.17
N VAL A 655 -12.61 -22.11 -7.39
CA VAL A 655 -13.43 -22.08 -8.60
C VAL A 655 -13.05 -20.88 -9.45
N VAL A 656 -12.57 -21.11 -10.67
CA VAL A 656 -12.27 -20.05 -11.62
C VAL A 656 -13.43 -19.95 -12.60
N THR A 657 -14.35 -19.04 -12.37
CA THR A 657 -15.61 -18.93 -13.12
C THR A 657 -15.46 -18.24 -14.49
N ASP A 658 -14.28 -17.79 -14.84
CA ASP A 658 -13.98 -17.23 -16.17
C ASP A 658 -13.64 -18.36 -17.15
N PRO A 659 -14.52 -18.70 -18.11
CA PRO A 659 -14.31 -19.83 -19.01
C PRO A 659 -13.08 -19.66 -19.91
N ARG A 660 -12.54 -18.44 -20.07
CA ARG A 660 -11.35 -18.18 -20.87
C ARG A 660 -10.11 -18.90 -20.37
N ILE A 661 -10.07 -19.33 -19.11
CA ILE A 661 -8.97 -20.14 -18.56
C ILE A 661 -8.86 -21.50 -19.26
N VAL A 662 -9.96 -22.04 -19.81
CA VAL A 662 -10.00 -23.32 -20.53
C VAL A 662 -10.24 -23.15 -22.03
N THR A 663 -10.99 -22.11 -22.44
CA THR A 663 -11.40 -21.92 -23.84
C THR A 663 -10.39 -21.14 -24.69
N LYS A 664 -9.50 -20.33 -24.06
CA LYS A 664 -8.49 -19.55 -24.79
C LYS A 664 -7.09 -20.15 -24.66
N ASN A 665 -6.27 -20.03 -25.68
CA ASN A 665 -4.90 -20.57 -25.72
C ASN A 665 -4.03 -20.04 -24.56
N TYR A 666 -4.17 -18.77 -24.20
CA TYR A 666 -3.42 -18.17 -23.09
C TYR A 666 -3.85 -18.71 -21.70
N GLY A 667 -5.02 -19.33 -21.61
CA GLY A 667 -5.49 -19.96 -20.36
C GLY A 667 -4.52 -21.04 -19.86
N ALA A 668 -3.78 -21.69 -20.76
CA ALA A 668 -2.74 -22.64 -20.39
C ALA A 668 -1.62 -22.02 -19.52
N VAL A 669 -1.33 -20.71 -19.68
CA VAL A 669 -0.32 -20.01 -18.87
C VAL A 669 -0.81 -19.88 -17.42
N PHE A 670 -2.07 -19.55 -17.22
CA PHE A 670 -2.68 -19.50 -15.88
C PHE A 670 -2.70 -20.89 -15.23
N ARG A 671 -3.16 -21.91 -15.94
CA ARG A 671 -3.22 -23.29 -15.41
C ARG A 671 -1.84 -23.84 -15.01
N LYS A 672 -0.80 -23.50 -15.76
CA LYS A 672 0.59 -23.90 -15.45
C LYS A 672 1.24 -23.06 -14.35
N SER A 673 0.66 -21.92 -14.00
CA SER A 673 1.26 -21.00 -13.01
C SER A 673 0.97 -21.39 -11.56
N ILE A 674 0.03 -22.28 -11.32
CA ILE A 674 -0.33 -22.77 -9.98
C ILE A 674 0.10 -24.23 -9.79
N PRO A 675 0.43 -24.64 -8.56
CA PRO A 675 0.91 -26.00 -8.26
C PRO A 675 -0.26 -27.00 -8.06
N ALA A 676 -1.36 -26.85 -8.77
CA ALA A 676 -2.54 -27.70 -8.68
C ALA A 676 -3.13 -27.96 -10.09
N THR A 677 -3.80 -29.10 -10.25
CA THR A 677 -4.47 -29.43 -11.53
C THR A 677 -5.80 -28.68 -11.62
N VAL A 678 -6.01 -27.97 -12.74
CA VAL A 678 -7.31 -27.36 -13.05
C VAL A 678 -8.18 -28.35 -13.81
N HIS A 679 -9.34 -28.68 -13.23
CA HIS A 679 -10.33 -29.58 -13.82
C HIS A 679 -11.43 -28.77 -14.50
N THR A 680 -11.65 -29.02 -15.78
CA THR A 680 -12.77 -28.44 -16.52
C THR A 680 -14.08 -29.14 -16.09
N VAL A 681 -15.15 -28.35 -15.98
CA VAL A 681 -16.48 -28.80 -15.58
C VAL A 681 -17.50 -28.28 -16.58
N THR A 682 -18.32 -29.19 -17.14
CA THR A 682 -19.22 -28.89 -18.26
C THR A 682 -20.67 -28.62 -17.82
N GLY A 683 -20.98 -28.75 -16.54
CA GLY A 683 -22.33 -28.50 -16.01
C GLY A 683 -22.32 -28.21 -14.52
N ALA A 684 -23.38 -27.53 -14.07
CA ALA A 684 -23.50 -27.10 -12.68
C ALA A 684 -23.64 -28.28 -11.69
N ASP A 685 -24.29 -29.39 -12.09
CA ASP A 685 -24.41 -30.58 -11.25
C ASP A 685 -23.06 -31.32 -11.12
N GLU A 686 -22.28 -31.39 -12.18
CA GLU A 686 -20.91 -31.91 -12.11
C GLU A 686 -20.05 -31.06 -11.17
N LEU A 687 -20.17 -29.73 -11.24
CA LEU A 687 -19.44 -28.81 -10.37
C LEU A 687 -19.72 -29.13 -8.89
N VAL A 688 -21.00 -29.19 -8.50
CA VAL A 688 -21.43 -29.52 -7.13
C VAL A 688 -21.01 -30.92 -6.72
N GLY A 689 -21.17 -31.91 -7.62
CA GLY A 689 -20.77 -33.28 -7.35
C GLY A 689 -19.28 -33.45 -7.07
N ARG A 690 -18.42 -32.75 -7.83
CA ARG A 690 -16.96 -32.75 -7.59
C ARG A 690 -16.59 -32.08 -6.27
N ILE A 691 -17.28 -30.97 -5.88
CA ILE A 691 -17.06 -30.30 -4.58
C ILE A 691 -17.45 -31.23 -3.43
N ALA A 692 -18.61 -31.90 -3.53
CA ALA A 692 -19.11 -32.79 -2.49
C ALA A 692 -18.25 -34.05 -2.31
N GLY A 693 -17.53 -34.47 -3.37
CA GLY A 693 -16.63 -35.63 -3.35
C GLY A 693 -15.21 -35.30 -2.87
N PHE A 694 -14.89 -34.00 -2.68
CA PHE A 694 -13.58 -33.55 -2.23
C PHE A 694 -13.61 -33.19 -0.74
#